data_b41b80714421236aa72c9e2baa9cc28e
#
_entry.id   b41b80714421236aa72c9e2baa9cc28e
#
_cell.length_a   1.000
_cell.length_b   1.000
_cell.length_c   1.000
_cell.angle_alpha   90.00
_cell.angle_beta   90.00
_cell.angle_gamma   90.00
#
_symmetry.space_group_name_H-M   'P 1'
#
loop_
_entity.id
_entity.type
_entity.pdbx_description
1 polymer ?
#
loop_
_entity_poly.entity_id
_entity_poly.type
_entity_poly.pdbx_seq_one_letter_code
_entity_poly.pdbx_strand_id
1 'polypeptide(L)'
;MRHVFLSWVLSLGMAALCACSSAPAKKQNDVAAPTLTSADSALIKKAVEAKAEKPKVEVDLEAAHEFFFLAKNMEMRGNQREADFFWKQAYKADPTSRYLGFGVAERLVAAGEDSLALVEAKKASQLKGKRTAAQYALLARLYVKTGEADSCRKYFVMGLDSSHYQDMALLYDYSLFLEAVRDEKELVRIYDLLLPKVNYISTLFQRQLSLLLDLGRDSAVVELFGKAHEATGDKQMLLQKVRGLMAMKRFKEAVAVVDTLTSAKPEDEEMTIMVLPSMTGDSAYAFARKKYYDDGVKTPVVLCFIGQYEYDVGMVDSAKVHLLASVDKLQGQPKYANRAFLGLVNIFASEQNYAEAIKYAEKSDSVSNGDTRMLLASVYALAGKFDKAFPLLDSLKKFWENWKPLPGVVDSTNLVQMKNEAQIKYLQVLDIYSRALIGEALDLEKDLKADSAKKARALDNRTRAESMLETFFAKDSSYSRVRLSMAMNLERLKRYDESFRHFEVLLKLPEFSPRERASTLNYYGYSLIELNRTPAEVEKGYKLVLEALALEKDGDSKDAYLDSKAWGLYRLGRYDEAYQAMQLIDSKKMSRDDVFWEHMASIQEALGLKKDARKSYKNLRKLNPKHPAVLKFFGKKK
;
A
#
# COMPACT_ATOMS: atom_id res chain seq x y z
N MET A 1 5.88 8.37 12.13
CA MET A 1 5.53 6.94 12.17
C MET A 1 5.09 6.46 13.55
N ARG A 2 5.79 6.81 14.66
CA ARG A 2 5.34 6.43 16.02
C ARG A 2 3.92 6.90 16.38
N HIS A 3 3.56 8.14 16.08
CA HIS A 3 2.21 8.64 16.34
C HIS A 3 1.12 7.97 15.49
N VAL A 4 1.43 7.52 14.29
CA VAL A 4 0.49 6.82 13.41
C VAL A 4 0.21 5.41 13.93
N PHE A 5 1.24 4.71 14.43
CA PHE A 5 1.09 3.38 15.03
C PHE A 5 0.27 3.44 16.33
N LEU A 6 0.57 4.37 17.21
CA LEU A 6 -0.21 4.59 18.44
C LEU A 6 -1.67 4.97 18.14
N SER A 7 -1.91 5.88 17.20
CA SER A 7 -3.26 6.31 16.82
C SER A 7 -4.09 5.17 16.23
N TRP A 8 -3.47 4.29 15.42
CA TRP A 8 -4.17 3.17 14.79
C TRP A 8 -4.47 2.01 15.74
N VAL A 9 -3.53 1.68 16.62
CA VAL A 9 -3.71 0.58 17.61
C VAL A 9 -4.67 0.98 18.72
N LEU A 10 -4.64 2.23 19.18
CA LEU A 10 -5.51 2.73 20.26
C LEU A 10 -6.93 3.07 19.81
N SER A 11 -7.12 3.57 18.57
CA SER A 11 -8.45 3.97 18.09
C SER A 11 -9.39 2.80 17.75
N LEU A 12 -8.85 1.63 17.42
CA LEU A 12 -9.66 0.45 17.06
C LEU A 12 -9.90 -0.53 18.23
N GLY A 13 -9.02 -0.53 19.24
CA GLY A 13 -9.24 -1.28 20.48
C GLY A 13 -10.36 -0.71 21.36
N MET A 14 -10.62 0.60 21.28
CA MET A 14 -11.69 1.26 22.06
C MET A 14 -13.09 1.16 21.42
N ALA A 15 -13.19 0.97 20.12
CA ALA A 15 -14.49 0.88 19.44
C ALA A 15 -15.25 -0.43 19.68
N ALA A 16 -14.53 -1.52 20.01
CA ALA A 16 -15.15 -2.82 20.30
C ALA A 16 -15.56 -3.01 21.78
N LEU A 17 -15.10 -2.13 22.70
CA LEU A 17 -15.36 -2.25 24.15
C LEU A 17 -16.29 -1.16 24.70
N CYS A 18 -16.70 -0.17 23.90
CA CYS A 18 -17.62 0.88 24.34
C CYS A 18 -19.11 0.54 24.27
N ALA A 19 -19.49 -0.71 24.04
CA ALA A 19 -20.90 -1.12 24.01
C ALA A 19 -21.47 -1.57 25.37
N CYS A 20 -20.68 -1.60 26.45
CA CYS A 20 -21.17 -1.92 27.79
C CYS A 20 -20.46 -1.07 28.84
N SER A 21 -20.97 0.07 29.12
CA SER A 21 -21.17 0.74 30.42
C SER A 21 -21.10 2.27 30.31
N SER A 22 -22.26 2.87 30.26
CA SER A 22 -22.47 4.29 30.57
C SER A 22 -22.60 4.45 32.09
N ALA A 23 -21.49 4.73 32.76
CA ALA A 23 -21.49 5.36 34.09
C ALA A 23 -20.30 6.31 34.19
N PRO A 24 -20.52 7.56 34.66
CA PRO A 24 -19.45 8.54 34.71
C PRO A 24 -18.43 8.14 35.78
N ALA A 25 -17.17 8.04 35.42
CA ALA A 25 -16.07 7.87 36.33
C ALA A 25 -15.98 9.11 37.24
N LYS A 26 -16.37 8.94 38.50
CA LYS A 26 -15.98 9.90 39.56
C LYS A 26 -14.47 9.93 39.61
N LYS A 27 -13.90 11.13 39.55
CA LYS A 27 -12.50 11.37 39.91
C LYS A 27 -12.25 10.73 41.26
N GLN A 28 -11.50 9.64 41.29
CA GLN A 28 -10.91 9.13 42.50
C GLN A 28 -9.81 10.10 42.89
N ASN A 29 -9.98 10.81 43.96
CA ASN A 29 -8.94 11.57 44.63
C ASN A 29 -7.80 10.60 44.92
N ASP A 30 -6.57 11.01 44.57
CA ASP A 30 -5.34 10.38 45.02
C ASP A 30 -5.35 10.37 46.58
N VAL A 31 -5.81 9.27 47.14
CA VAL A 31 -5.52 8.96 48.53
C VAL A 31 -4.11 8.36 48.50
N ALA A 32 -3.14 9.20 48.84
CA ALA A 32 -1.79 8.76 49.13
C ALA A 32 -1.87 7.61 50.15
N ALA A 33 -1.23 6.47 49.83
CA ALA A 33 -1.09 5.37 50.78
C ALA A 33 -0.53 5.96 52.09
N PRO A 34 -1.10 5.59 53.26
CA PRO A 34 -0.62 6.13 54.54
C PRO A 34 0.86 5.74 54.70
N THR A 35 1.72 6.71 54.55
CA THR A 35 3.14 6.58 54.87
C THR A 35 3.26 6.41 56.37
N LEU A 36 3.93 5.31 56.77
CA LEU A 36 4.32 5.12 58.18
C LEU A 36 5.05 6.36 58.65
N THR A 37 4.65 6.89 59.78
CA THR A 37 5.28 8.07 60.37
C THR A 37 6.72 7.74 60.78
N SER A 38 7.58 8.76 60.91
CA SER A 38 8.95 8.59 61.42
C SER A 38 8.96 7.97 62.82
N ALA A 39 7.88 8.10 63.60
CA ALA A 39 7.67 7.46 64.89
C ALA A 39 7.50 5.93 64.76
N ASP A 40 6.74 5.46 63.73
CA ASP A 40 6.54 4.03 63.49
C ASP A 40 7.84 3.36 63.04
N SER A 41 8.64 4.05 62.20
CA SER A 41 9.96 3.59 61.80
C SER A 41 10.96 3.51 62.96
N ALA A 42 10.88 4.47 63.90
CA ALA A 42 11.71 4.48 65.12
C ALA A 42 11.30 3.35 66.09
N LEU A 43 9.99 3.05 66.21
CA LEU A 43 9.50 1.95 67.03
C LEU A 43 9.95 0.59 66.48
N ILE A 44 9.87 0.41 65.16
CA ILE A 44 10.36 -0.79 64.47
C ILE A 44 11.88 -0.95 64.66
N LYS A 45 12.64 0.13 64.51
CA LYS A 45 14.09 0.13 64.71
C LYS A 45 14.46 -0.23 66.14
N LYS A 46 13.78 0.38 67.14
CA LYS A 46 13.98 0.11 68.58
C LYS A 46 13.62 -1.35 68.96
N ALA A 47 12.52 -1.89 68.38
CA ALA A 47 12.11 -3.28 68.62
C ALA A 47 13.07 -4.33 68.00
N VAL A 48 13.77 -3.96 66.90
CA VAL A 48 14.75 -4.85 66.21
C VAL A 48 16.14 -4.74 66.81
N GLU A 49 16.52 -3.57 67.36
CA GLU A 49 17.85 -3.32 67.96
C GLU A 49 17.95 -3.73 69.42
N ALA A 50 16.86 -4.05 70.12
CA ALA A 50 16.90 -4.62 71.46
C ALA A 50 17.54 -6.04 71.39
N LYS A 51 18.86 -6.12 71.53
CA LYS A 51 19.57 -7.36 71.85
C LYS A 51 19.13 -7.86 73.22
N ALA A 52 17.99 -8.57 73.26
CA ALA A 52 17.66 -9.38 74.42
C ALA A 52 18.59 -10.62 74.47
N GLU A 53 19.33 -10.81 75.52
CA GLU A 53 19.85 -12.13 75.91
C GLU A 53 18.73 -13.16 75.69
N LYS A 54 19.01 -14.24 74.94
CA LYS A 54 18.03 -15.24 74.59
C LYS A 54 17.56 -15.94 75.88
N PRO A 55 16.39 -15.67 76.43
CA PRO A 55 15.83 -16.51 77.47
C PRO A 55 15.65 -17.91 76.89
N LYS A 56 15.94 -18.94 77.67
CA LYS A 56 15.51 -20.33 77.31
C LYS A 56 13.98 -20.24 77.11
N VAL A 57 13.59 -20.31 75.84
CA VAL A 57 12.16 -20.29 75.47
C VAL A 57 11.63 -21.66 75.88
N GLU A 58 10.83 -21.68 76.97
CA GLU A 58 10.08 -22.84 77.35
C GLU A 58 8.97 -23.06 76.28
N VAL A 59 9.02 -24.22 75.60
CA VAL A 59 8.08 -24.55 74.51
C VAL A 59 7.13 -25.59 75.08
N ASP A 60 5.86 -25.24 75.08
CA ASP A 60 4.74 -26.12 75.44
C ASP A 60 4.02 -26.54 74.16
N LEU A 61 4.44 -27.65 73.54
CA LEU A 61 3.89 -28.15 72.27
C LEU A 61 2.45 -28.62 72.41
N GLU A 62 2.06 -29.14 73.59
CA GLU A 62 0.71 -29.64 73.79
C GLU A 62 -0.27 -28.47 73.85
N ALA A 63 0.00 -27.47 74.66
CA ALA A 63 -0.79 -26.23 74.71
C ALA A 63 -0.82 -25.51 73.35
N ALA A 64 0.32 -25.47 72.62
CA ALA A 64 0.36 -24.88 71.30
C ALA A 64 -0.59 -25.59 70.31
N HIS A 65 -0.61 -26.91 70.31
CA HIS A 65 -1.54 -27.72 69.47
C HIS A 65 -3.02 -27.50 69.87
N GLU A 66 -3.32 -27.51 71.16
CA GLU A 66 -4.68 -27.23 71.65
C GLU A 66 -5.18 -25.85 71.21
N PHE A 67 -4.41 -24.83 71.47
CA PHE A 67 -4.77 -23.47 71.05
C PHE A 67 -4.88 -23.31 69.52
N PHE A 68 -3.99 -23.97 68.76
CA PHE A 68 -4.07 -23.99 67.30
C PHE A 68 -5.36 -24.65 66.82
N PHE A 69 -5.74 -25.82 67.41
CA PHE A 69 -6.99 -26.49 67.08
C PHE A 69 -8.23 -25.64 67.43
N LEU A 70 -8.21 -24.98 68.55
CA LEU A 70 -9.27 -24.06 68.95
C LEU A 70 -9.35 -22.87 67.98
N ALA A 71 -8.21 -22.31 67.61
CA ALA A 71 -8.16 -21.22 66.61
C ALA A 71 -8.81 -21.68 65.28
N LYS A 72 -8.46 -22.84 64.75
CA LYS A 72 -9.03 -23.39 63.52
C LYS A 72 -10.52 -23.64 63.62
N ASN A 73 -11.00 -24.15 64.79
CA ASN A 73 -12.42 -24.35 65.03
C ASN A 73 -13.20 -23.02 65.03
N MET A 74 -12.65 -21.97 65.66
CA MET A 74 -13.24 -20.64 65.63
C MET A 74 -13.27 -20.03 64.25
N GLU A 75 -12.20 -20.20 63.44
CA GLU A 75 -12.21 -19.78 62.03
C GLU A 75 -13.37 -20.47 61.25
N MET A 76 -13.54 -21.79 61.40
CA MET A 76 -14.63 -22.53 60.75
C MET A 76 -16.04 -22.07 61.15
N ARG A 77 -16.16 -21.55 62.39
CA ARG A 77 -17.42 -20.98 62.91
C ARG A 77 -17.63 -19.52 62.56
N GLY A 78 -16.66 -18.86 61.90
CA GLY A 78 -16.71 -17.43 61.58
C GLY A 78 -16.38 -16.50 62.74
N ASN A 79 -15.94 -17.04 63.89
CA ASN A 79 -15.61 -16.28 65.09
C ASN A 79 -14.16 -15.75 65.03
N GLN A 80 -13.92 -14.77 64.18
CA GLN A 80 -12.57 -14.30 63.87
C GLN A 80 -11.81 -13.73 65.10
N ARG A 81 -12.51 -13.03 66.00
CA ARG A 81 -11.85 -12.45 67.18
C ARG A 81 -11.28 -13.52 68.13
N GLU A 82 -12.06 -14.58 68.38
CA GLU A 82 -11.61 -15.71 69.22
C GLU A 82 -10.53 -16.51 68.51
N ALA A 83 -10.67 -16.71 67.17
CA ALA A 83 -9.64 -17.34 66.39
C ALA A 83 -8.29 -16.63 66.49
N ASP A 84 -8.28 -15.31 66.36
CA ASP A 84 -7.06 -14.47 66.47
C ASP A 84 -6.47 -14.51 67.90
N PHE A 85 -7.30 -14.56 68.92
CA PHE A 85 -6.85 -14.76 70.30
C PHE A 85 -6.13 -16.12 70.45
N PHE A 86 -6.74 -17.19 70.01
CA PHE A 86 -6.17 -18.54 70.12
C PHE A 86 -4.90 -18.72 69.24
N TRP A 87 -4.84 -18.09 68.06
CA TRP A 87 -3.59 -18.04 67.29
C TRP A 87 -2.42 -17.38 68.06
N LYS A 88 -2.68 -16.27 68.76
CA LYS A 88 -1.69 -15.57 69.60
C LYS A 88 -1.29 -16.44 70.78
N GLN A 89 -2.22 -17.19 71.42
CA GLN A 89 -1.90 -18.11 72.51
C GLN A 89 -1.08 -19.30 72.00
N ALA A 90 -1.44 -19.89 70.86
CA ALA A 90 -0.67 -20.97 70.25
C ALA A 90 0.79 -20.54 69.94
N TYR A 91 1.00 -19.36 69.37
CA TYR A 91 2.34 -18.85 69.11
C TYR A 91 3.09 -18.48 70.39
N LYS A 92 2.41 -18.02 71.44
CA LYS A 92 3.00 -17.78 72.73
C LYS A 92 3.48 -19.10 73.41
N ALA A 93 2.74 -20.19 73.23
CA ALA A 93 3.10 -21.52 73.72
C ALA A 93 4.27 -22.17 72.93
N ASP A 94 4.32 -21.94 71.61
CA ASP A 94 5.44 -22.33 70.79
C ASP A 94 5.96 -21.16 69.95
N PRO A 95 6.80 -20.30 70.51
CA PRO A 95 7.42 -19.18 69.78
C PRO A 95 8.50 -19.62 68.78
N THR A 96 8.86 -20.89 68.73
CA THR A 96 9.81 -21.47 67.77
C THR A 96 9.14 -21.94 66.46
N SER A 97 7.80 -21.97 66.46
CA SER A 97 7.03 -22.34 65.31
C SER A 97 6.94 -21.19 64.32
N ARG A 98 7.64 -21.34 63.17
CA ARG A 98 7.52 -20.39 62.06
C ARG A 98 6.09 -20.30 61.53
N TYR A 99 5.41 -21.43 61.43
CA TYR A 99 4.04 -21.49 60.96
C TYR A 99 3.11 -20.63 61.79
N LEU A 100 3.15 -20.77 63.14
CA LEU A 100 2.37 -19.98 64.05
C LEU A 100 2.74 -18.49 64.00
N GLY A 101 4.03 -18.17 63.92
CA GLY A 101 4.51 -16.80 63.82
C GLY A 101 4.00 -16.09 62.56
N PHE A 102 4.10 -16.72 61.41
CA PHE A 102 3.55 -16.16 60.16
C PHE A 102 1.99 -16.09 60.22
N GLY A 103 1.34 -17.11 60.83
CA GLY A 103 -0.12 -17.08 61.02
C GLY A 103 -0.59 -15.91 61.91
N VAL A 104 0.14 -15.55 62.95
CA VAL A 104 -0.14 -14.36 63.74
C VAL A 104 0.09 -13.08 62.92
N ALA A 105 1.18 -13.02 62.12
CA ALA A 105 1.45 -11.88 61.26
C ALA A 105 0.30 -11.68 60.23
N GLU A 106 -0.23 -12.72 59.60
CA GLU A 106 -1.39 -12.66 58.70
C GLU A 106 -2.63 -12.05 59.36
N ARG A 107 -2.90 -12.41 60.62
CA ARG A 107 -4.02 -11.87 61.39
C ARG A 107 -3.84 -10.43 61.80
N LEU A 108 -2.61 -10.04 62.09
CA LEU A 108 -2.28 -8.63 62.30
C LEU A 108 -2.49 -7.81 61.04
N VAL A 109 -2.14 -8.34 59.87
CA VAL A 109 -2.46 -7.68 58.59
C VAL A 109 -3.98 -7.53 58.41
N ALA A 110 -4.75 -8.58 58.70
CA ALA A 110 -6.20 -8.52 58.61
C ALA A 110 -6.84 -7.51 59.60
N ALA A 111 -6.17 -7.32 60.73
CA ALA A 111 -6.58 -6.30 61.71
C ALA A 111 -6.07 -4.86 61.36
N GLY A 112 -5.30 -4.67 60.29
CA GLY A 112 -4.71 -3.38 59.90
C GLY A 112 -3.48 -2.99 60.70
N GLU A 113 -2.92 -3.92 61.53
CA GLU A 113 -1.75 -3.68 62.37
C GLU A 113 -0.42 -4.02 61.61
N ASP A 114 -0.21 -3.41 60.45
CA ASP A 114 0.87 -3.77 59.52
C ASP A 114 2.27 -3.67 60.10
N SER A 115 2.52 -2.69 60.96
CA SER A 115 3.81 -2.49 61.65
C SER A 115 4.13 -3.67 62.59
N LEU A 116 3.16 -4.13 63.37
CA LEU A 116 3.31 -5.27 64.24
C LEU A 116 3.38 -6.58 63.44
N ALA A 117 2.62 -6.68 62.38
CA ALA A 117 2.68 -7.82 61.47
C ALA A 117 4.08 -8.00 60.86
N LEU A 118 4.76 -6.90 60.44
CA LEU A 118 6.13 -6.93 59.96
C LEU A 118 7.13 -7.36 61.01
N VAL A 119 6.97 -6.90 62.26
CA VAL A 119 7.84 -7.34 63.35
C VAL A 119 7.72 -8.84 63.58
N GLU A 120 6.49 -9.37 63.70
CA GLU A 120 6.26 -10.80 63.91
C GLU A 120 6.69 -11.65 62.74
N ALA A 121 6.42 -11.22 61.48
CA ALA A 121 6.86 -11.90 60.29
C ALA A 121 8.43 -11.93 60.18
N LYS A 122 9.13 -10.86 60.55
CA LYS A 122 10.58 -10.81 60.62
C LYS A 122 11.12 -11.80 61.67
N LYS A 123 10.56 -11.85 62.88
CA LYS A 123 10.91 -12.82 63.90
C LYS A 123 10.72 -14.25 63.39
N ALA A 124 9.52 -14.57 62.87
CA ALA A 124 9.22 -15.87 62.33
C ALA A 124 10.15 -16.27 61.16
N SER A 125 10.58 -15.28 60.36
CA SER A 125 11.50 -15.50 59.25
C SER A 125 12.91 -15.91 59.64
N GLN A 126 13.33 -15.61 60.88
CA GLN A 126 14.64 -15.98 61.40
C GLN A 126 14.69 -17.41 61.91
N LEU A 127 13.54 -18.04 62.13
CA LEU A 127 13.44 -19.40 62.62
C LEU A 127 13.92 -20.42 61.56
N LYS A 128 14.42 -21.61 62.03
CA LYS A 128 14.98 -22.65 61.15
C LYS A 128 13.96 -23.23 60.18
N GLY A 129 14.43 -23.68 59.01
CA GLY A 129 13.64 -24.40 57.98
C GLY A 129 13.42 -23.59 56.70
N LYS A 130 12.81 -24.20 55.66
CA LYS A 130 12.48 -23.54 54.38
C LYS A 130 11.20 -22.70 54.53
N ARG A 131 11.18 -21.50 53.94
CA ARG A 131 9.95 -20.67 53.83
C ARG A 131 9.14 -21.09 52.63
N THR A 132 7.83 -20.95 52.74
CA THR A 132 6.90 -21.14 51.60
C THR A 132 6.79 -19.88 50.77
N ALA A 133 6.32 -20.02 49.55
CA ALA A 133 6.06 -18.88 48.68
C ALA A 133 5.09 -17.86 49.35
N ALA A 134 4.06 -18.32 50.03
CA ALA A 134 3.12 -17.48 50.76
C ALA A 134 3.79 -16.66 51.89
N GLN A 135 4.72 -17.25 52.62
CA GLN A 135 5.49 -16.53 53.65
C GLN A 135 6.39 -15.46 53.08
N TYR A 136 7.02 -15.72 51.93
CA TYR A 136 7.76 -14.69 51.19
C TYR A 136 6.85 -13.60 50.64
N ALA A 137 5.67 -13.96 50.12
CA ALA A 137 4.67 -13.00 49.66
C ALA A 137 4.21 -12.06 50.77
N LEU A 138 3.93 -12.60 51.96
CA LEU A 138 3.53 -11.80 53.09
C LEU A 138 4.62 -10.79 53.50
N LEU A 139 5.88 -11.22 53.57
CA LEU A 139 7.00 -10.31 53.86
C LEU A 139 7.12 -9.24 52.78
N ALA A 140 7.03 -9.62 51.49
CA ALA A 140 7.10 -8.65 50.38
C ALA A 140 5.99 -7.59 50.47
N ARG A 141 4.72 -8.03 50.68
CA ARG A 141 3.57 -7.10 50.85
C ARG A 141 3.73 -6.16 52.04
N LEU A 142 4.26 -6.67 53.16
CA LEU A 142 4.53 -5.81 54.35
C LEU A 142 5.63 -4.78 54.06
N TYR A 143 6.65 -5.15 53.31
CA TYR A 143 7.71 -4.22 52.90
C TYR A 143 7.24 -3.19 51.86
N VAL A 144 6.25 -3.50 51.00
CA VAL A 144 5.58 -2.47 50.17
C VAL A 144 5.01 -1.35 51.05
N LYS A 145 4.32 -1.71 52.15
CA LYS A 145 3.69 -0.72 53.06
C LYS A 145 4.70 0.11 53.83
N THR A 146 5.90 -0.40 54.08
CA THR A 146 6.96 0.35 54.77
C THR A 146 7.85 1.16 53.82
N GLY A 147 7.67 1.04 52.53
CA GLY A 147 8.45 1.73 51.51
C GLY A 147 9.88 1.23 51.32
N GLU A 148 10.22 0.05 51.86
CA GLU A 148 11.55 -0.57 51.71
C GLU A 148 11.66 -1.36 50.41
N ALA A 149 11.83 -0.66 49.28
CA ALA A 149 11.77 -1.25 47.94
C ALA A 149 12.76 -2.41 47.71
N ASP A 150 13.97 -2.34 48.20
CA ASP A 150 14.99 -3.40 48.06
C ASP A 150 14.59 -4.69 48.80
N SER A 151 14.09 -4.52 50.03
CA SER A 151 13.57 -5.64 50.81
C SER A 151 12.35 -6.26 50.17
N CYS A 152 11.45 -5.43 49.67
CA CYS A 152 10.26 -5.85 48.94
C CYS A 152 10.64 -6.70 47.71
N ARG A 153 11.50 -6.18 46.83
CA ARG A 153 12.01 -6.88 45.64
C ARG A 153 12.64 -8.23 46.01
N LYS A 154 13.53 -8.23 47.02
CA LYS A 154 14.19 -9.43 47.49
C LYS A 154 13.19 -10.53 47.85
N TYR A 155 12.17 -10.21 48.61
CA TYR A 155 11.21 -11.21 49.08
C TYR A 155 10.22 -11.64 47.98
N PHE A 156 9.85 -10.77 47.05
CA PHE A 156 9.11 -11.18 45.86
C PHE A 156 9.89 -12.19 45.04
N VAL A 157 11.17 -11.92 44.71
CA VAL A 157 12.02 -12.83 43.93
C VAL A 157 12.18 -14.18 44.66
N MET A 158 12.47 -14.16 45.96
CA MET A 158 12.60 -15.42 46.76
C MET A 158 11.28 -16.22 46.78
N GLY A 159 10.15 -15.58 46.81
CA GLY A 159 8.84 -16.23 46.76
C GLY A 159 8.56 -16.84 45.39
N LEU A 160 8.85 -16.11 44.32
CA LEU A 160 8.72 -16.57 42.95
C LEU A 160 9.64 -17.75 42.64
N ASP A 161 10.89 -17.66 43.07
CA ASP A 161 11.86 -18.78 42.95
C ASP A 161 11.35 -20.01 43.73
N SER A 162 10.84 -19.81 44.96
CA SER A 162 10.28 -20.89 45.77
C SER A 162 9.06 -21.58 45.14
N SER A 163 8.29 -20.87 44.36
CA SER A 163 7.11 -21.37 43.60
C SER A 163 7.47 -21.78 42.18
N HIS A 164 8.74 -21.70 41.78
CA HIS A 164 9.17 -21.87 40.38
C HIS A 164 8.35 -21.01 39.40
N TYR A 165 8.02 -19.79 39.80
CA TYR A 165 7.19 -18.83 39.03
C TYR A 165 5.78 -19.37 38.67
N GLN A 166 5.23 -20.30 39.49
CA GLN A 166 3.89 -20.86 39.24
C GLN A 166 2.79 -20.12 40.01
N ASP A 167 3.13 -19.35 41.06
CA ASP A 167 2.15 -18.62 41.86
C ASP A 167 1.69 -17.36 41.12
N MET A 168 0.46 -17.43 40.59
CA MET A 168 -0.16 -16.32 39.83
C MET A 168 -0.42 -15.09 40.68
N ALA A 169 -0.85 -15.28 41.94
CA ALA A 169 -1.11 -14.16 42.84
C ALA A 169 0.18 -13.38 43.16
N LEU A 170 1.26 -14.12 43.37
CA LEU A 170 2.56 -13.52 43.66
C LEU A 170 3.14 -12.82 42.41
N LEU A 171 2.99 -13.40 41.21
CA LEU A 171 3.36 -12.72 39.95
C LEU A 171 2.58 -11.42 39.75
N TYR A 172 1.28 -11.45 40.05
CA TYR A 172 0.44 -10.25 39.95
C TYR A 172 0.85 -9.18 40.96
N ASP A 173 1.02 -9.53 42.22
CA ASP A 173 1.46 -8.58 43.26
C ASP A 173 2.83 -7.96 42.92
N TYR A 174 3.76 -8.79 42.39
CA TYR A 174 5.06 -8.31 41.99
C TYR A 174 4.97 -7.38 40.78
N SER A 175 4.06 -7.64 39.82
CA SER A 175 3.82 -6.73 38.70
C SER A 175 3.36 -5.35 39.18
N LEU A 176 2.44 -5.28 40.15
CA LEU A 176 1.97 -4.02 40.74
C LEU A 176 3.10 -3.25 41.43
N PHE A 177 3.97 -3.96 42.16
CA PHE A 177 5.16 -3.36 42.77
C PHE A 177 6.11 -2.78 41.70
N LEU A 178 6.37 -3.54 40.62
CA LEU A 178 7.26 -3.11 39.54
C LEU A 178 6.70 -1.90 38.77
N GLU A 179 5.39 -1.82 38.59
CA GLU A 179 4.71 -0.62 38.06
C GLU A 179 4.97 0.59 38.95
N ALA A 180 4.81 0.44 40.27
CA ALA A 180 4.99 1.52 41.24
C ALA A 180 6.45 2.05 41.27
N VAL A 181 7.44 1.17 41.15
CA VAL A 181 8.87 1.54 41.12
C VAL A 181 9.40 1.83 39.72
N ARG A 182 8.56 1.72 38.68
CA ARG A 182 8.89 1.95 37.27
C ARG A 182 10.03 1.09 36.74
N ASP A 183 10.11 -0.16 37.19
CA ASP A 183 11.07 -1.11 36.63
C ASP A 183 10.48 -1.81 35.39
N GLU A 184 10.46 -1.07 34.30
CA GLU A 184 9.82 -1.48 33.03
C GLU A 184 10.41 -2.76 32.44
N LYS A 185 11.72 -2.94 32.58
CA LYS A 185 12.42 -4.12 32.04
C LYS A 185 11.97 -5.41 32.70
N GLU A 186 11.93 -5.43 34.02
CA GLU A 186 11.50 -6.59 34.79
C GLU A 186 9.99 -6.79 34.69
N LEU A 187 9.23 -5.70 34.63
CA LEU A 187 7.78 -5.73 34.45
C LEU A 187 7.37 -6.46 33.16
N VAL A 188 8.03 -6.18 32.03
CA VAL A 188 7.80 -6.92 30.78
C VAL A 188 8.03 -8.42 31.00
N ARG A 189 9.13 -8.82 31.64
CA ARG A 189 9.43 -10.22 31.94
C ARG A 189 8.36 -10.87 32.79
N ILE A 190 7.84 -10.17 33.80
CA ILE A 190 6.78 -10.72 34.67
C ILE A 190 5.46 -10.86 33.94
N TYR A 191 5.11 -9.89 33.08
CA TYR A 191 3.91 -10.02 32.24
C TYR A 191 4.02 -11.17 31.23
N ASP A 192 5.20 -11.40 30.65
CA ASP A 192 5.44 -12.57 29.76
C ASP A 192 5.21 -13.91 30.46
N LEU A 193 5.44 -13.98 31.78
CA LEU A 193 5.17 -15.15 32.60
C LEU A 193 3.72 -15.25 33.07
N LEU A 194 3.08 -14.11 33.35
CA LEU A 194 1.75 -14.05 33.94
C LEU A 194 0.64 -14.22 32.89
N LEU A 195 0.73 -13.54 31.76
CA LEU A 195 -0.34 -13.51 30.75
C LEU A 195 -0.74 -14.90 30.22
N PRO A 196 0.19 -15.82 29.89
CA PRO A 196 -0.22 -17.16 29.47
C PRO A 196 -0.99 -17.93 30.55
N LYS A 197 -0.66 -17.70 31.83
CA LYS A 197 -1.33 -18.37 32.97
C LYS A 197 -2.76 -17.89 33.20
N VAL A 198 -3.06 -16.67 32.79
CA VAL A 198 -4.40 -16.06 32.90
C VAL A 198 -5.11 -15.96 31.56
N ASN A 199 -4.67 -16.74 30.58
CA ASN A 199 -5.24 -16.78 29.22
C ASN A 199 -5.40 -15.40 28.59
N TYR A 200 -4.40 -14.54 28.73
CA TYR A 200 -4.33 -13.19 28.13
C TYR A 200 -5.55 -12.30 28.46
N ILE A 201 -6.01 -12.31 29.73
CA ILE A 201 -7.14 -11.46 30.14
C ILE A 201 -6.92 -10.01 29.73
N SER A 202 -7.99 -9.38 29.24
CA SER A 202 -7.95 -8.08 28.58
C SER A 202 -7.24 -6.99 29.40
N THR A 203 -7.46 -6.91 30.71
CA THR A 203 -6.86 -5.86 31.56
C THR A 203 -5.34 -5.95 31.64
N LEU A 204 -4.77 -7.13 31.84
CA LEU A 204 -3.32 -7.34 31.88
C LEU A 204 -2.69 -7.26 30.51
N PHE A 205 -3.38 -7.77 29.50
CA PHE A 205 -2.95 -7.66 28.11
C PHE A 205 -2.77 -6.18 27.70
N GLN A 206 -3.76 -5.32 28.00
CA GLN A 206 -3.69 -3.89 27.70
C GLN A 206 -2.56 -3.19 28.44
N ARG A 207 -2.27 -3.57 29.69
CA ARG A 207 -1.13 -3.01 30.45
C ARG A 207 0.21 -3.36 29.78
N GLN A 208 0.43 -4.63 29.41
CA GLN A 208 1.67 -5.03 28.73
C GLN A 208 1.76 -4.37 27.35
N LEU A 209 0.65 -4.30 26.60
CA LEU A 209 0.62 -3.64 25.29
C LEU A 209 1.02 -2.17 25.40
N SER A 210 0.43 -1.43 26.35
CA SER A 210 0.79 -0.02 26.59
C SER A 210 2.26 0.12 26.93
N LEU A 211 2.76 -0.68 27.87
CA LEU A 211 4.16 -0.67 28.26
C LEU A 211 5.11 -0.91 27.08
N LEU A 212 4.83 -1.90 26.22
CA LEU A 212 5.67 -2.21 25.06
C LEU A 212 5.63 -1.09 24.01
N LEU A 213 4.49 -0.43 23.83
CA LEU A 213 4.34 0.73 22.94
C LEU A 213 5.13 1.94 23.48
N ASP A 214 5.05 2.22 24.77
CA ASP A 214 5.78 3.31 25.41
C ASP A 214 7.29 3.11 25.32
N LEU A 215 7.75 1.85 25.40
CA LEU A 215 9.15 1.45 25.22
C LEU A 215 9.59 1.41 23.74
N GLY A 216 8.67 1.58 22.79
CA GLY A 216 8.95 1.50 21.35
C GLY A 216 9.39 0.10 20.90
N ARG A 217 8.92 -0.96 21.57
CA ARG A 217 9.24 -2.35 21.25
C ARG A 217 8.24 -2.96 20.28
N ASP A 218 8.16 -2.41 19.07
CA ASP A 218 7.16 -2.78 18.05
C ASP A 218 7.18 -4.28 17.71
N SER A 219 8.37 -4.90 17.64
CA SER A 219 8.47 -6.35 17.40
C SER A 219 7.87 -7.17 18.54
N ALA A 220 8.07 -6.77 19.78
CA ALA A 220 7.48 -7.46 20.93
C ALA A 220 5.94 -7.30 20.98
N VAL A 221 5.42 -6.17 20.51
CA VAL A 221 3.97 -5.95 20.35
C VAL A 221 3.39 -6.96 19.35
N VAL A 222 4.03 -7.15 18.20
CA VAL A 222 3.60 -8.14 17.19
C VAL A 222 3.65 -9.56 17.73
N GLU A 223 4.69 -9.90 18.50
CA GLU A 223 4.81 -11.21 19.16
C GLU A 223 3.73 -11.42 20.22
N LEU A 224 3.42 -10.39 21.01
CA LEU A 224 2.36 -10.42 22.02
C LEU A 224 1.01 -10.75 21.39
N PHE A 225 0.66 -10.10 20.28
CA PHE A 225 -0.57 -10.43 19.54
C PHE A 225 -0.56 -11.86 19.01
N GLY A 226 0.59 -12.37 18.53
CA GLY A 226 0.72 -13.74 18.08
C GLY A 226 0.48 -14.76 19.18
N LYS A 227 1.13 -14.60 20.34
CA LYS A 227 0.98 -15.47 21.51
C LYS A 227 -0.45 -15.44 22.07
N ALA A 228 -1.07 -14.24 22.07
CA ALA A 228 -2.46 -14.11 22.50
C ALA A 228 -3.42 -14.86 21.56
N HIS A 229 -3.20 -14.76 20.23
CA HIS A 229 -3.98 -15.54 19.26
C HIS A 229 -3.81 -17.05 19.46
N GLU A 230 -2.57 -17.52 19.60
CA GLU A 230 -2.27 -18.95 19.80
C GLU A 230 -2.96 -19.52 21.06
N ALA A 231 -3.03 -18.72 22.12
CA ALA A 231 -3.66 -19.13 23.36
C ALA A 231 -5.20 -19.07 23.34
N THR A 232 -5.76 -18.02 22.71
CA THR A 232 -7.20 -17.73 22.80
C THR A 232 -7.98 -18.15 21.56
N GLY A 233 -7.32 -18.35 20.42
CA GLY A 233 -7.94 -18.55 19.12
C GLY A 233 -8.61 -17.28 18.54
N ASP A 234 -8.43 -16.12 19.20
CA ASP A 234 -9.05 -14.88 18.78
C ASP A 234 -8.38 -14.33 17.51
N LYS A 235 -9.10 -14.33 16.40
CA LYS A 235 -8.63 -13.83 15.11
C LYS A 235 -8.41 -12.31 15.09
N GLN A 236 -9.03 -11.56 15.99
CA GLN A 236 -8.76 -10.12 16.11
C GLN A 236 -7.31 -9.86 16.55
N MET A 237 -6.74 -10.72 17.40
CA MET A 237 -5.32 -10.64 17.75
C MET A 237 -4.43 -10.88 16.53
N LEU A 238 -4.81 -11.82 15.67
CA LEU A 238 -4.08 -12.07 14.42
C LEU A 238 -4.18 -10.90 13.44
N LEU A 239 -5.33 -10.26 13.35
CA LEU A 239 -5.51 -9.04 12.56
C LEU A 239 -4.58 -7.92 13.05
N GLN A 240 -4.47 -7.71 14.36
CA GLN A 240 -3.54 -6.71 14.91
C GLN A 240 -2.07 -7.09 14.65
N LYS A 241 -1.72 -8.38 14.72
CA LYS A 241 -0.39 -8.87 14.32
C LYS A 241 -0.06 -8.50 12.87
N VAL A 242 -0.98 -8.77 11.95
CA VAL A 242 -0.81 -8.43 10.52
C VAL A 242 -0.65 -6.92 10.33
N ARG A 243 -1.49 -6.11 10.99
CA ARG A 243 -1.37 -4.64 10.95
C ARG A 243 -0.01 -4.16 11.45
N GLY A 244 0.48 -4.70 12.55
CA GLY A 244 1.79 -4.38 13.10
C GLY A 244 2.92 -4.74 12.14
N LEU A 245 2.90 -5.93 11.56
CA LEU A 245 3.87 -6.38 10.55
C LEU A 245 3.86 -5.47 9.31
N MET A 246 2.68 -5.08 8.83
CA MET A 246 2.54 -4.16 7.70
C MET A 246 3.11 -2.76 8.02
N ALA A 247 2.83 -2.23 9.22
CA ALA A 247 3.37 -0.94 9.67
C ALA A 247 4.91 -0.94 9.77
N MET A 248 5.50 -2.07 10.18
CA MET A 248 6.96 -2.27 10.21
C MET A 248 7.55 -2.65 8.85
N LYS A 249 6.76 -2.70 7.77
CA LYS A 249 7.15 -3.14 6.42
C LYS A 249 7.68 -4.59 6.36
N ARG A 250 7.31 -5.44 7.30
CA ARG A 250 7.64 -6.88 7.32
C ARG A 250 6.61 -7.65 6.47
N PHE A 251 6.50 -7.28 5.20
CA PHE A 251 5.43 -7.75 4.31
C PHE A 251 5.41 -9.26 4.11
N LYS A 252 6.57 -9.90 3.98
CA LYS A 252 6.66 -11.36 3.80
C LYS A 252 6.06 -12.12 4.97
N GLU A 253 6.30 -11.65 6.18
CA GLU A 253 5.76 -12.28 7.39
C GLU A 253 4.26 -12.03 7.52
N ALA A 254 3.78 -10.82 7.19
CA ALA A 254 2.35 -10.52 7.14
C ALA A 254 1.61 -11.45 6.16
N VAL A 255 2.15 -11.63 4.95
CA VAL A 255 1.60 -12.55 3.94
C VAL A 255 1.58 -13.99 4.46
N ALA A 256 2.67 -14.47 5.07
CA ALA A 256 2.73 -15.83 5.63
C ALA A 256 1.67 -16.07 6.71
N VAL A 257 1.41 -15.08 7.57
CA VAL A 257 0.34 -15.16 8.57
C VAL A 257 -1.03 -15.31 7.89
N VAL A 258 -1.31 -14.49 6.87
CA VAL A 258 -2.60 -14.53 6.16
C VAL A 258 -2.75 -15.80 5.33
N ASP A 259 -1.64 -16.34 4.78
CA ASP A 259 -1.69 -17.56 3.95
C ASP A 259 -2.14 -18.79 4.73
N THR A 260 -1.96 -18.80 6.06
CA THR A 260 -2.46 -19.89 6.92
C THR A 260 -3.97 -19.88 7.14
N LEU A 261 -4.67 -18.80 6.78
CA LEU A 261 -6.12 -18.70 6.93
C LEU A 261 -6.84 -19.48 5.84
N THR A 262 -7.81 -20.29 6.25
CA THR A 262 -8.57 -21.21 5.37
C THR A 262 -10.09 -20.98 5.41
N SER A 263 -10.56 -19.93 6.10
CA SER A 263 -11.98 -19.63 6.23
C SER A 263 -12.32 -18.19 5.90
N ALA A 264 -13.44 -17.99 5.19
CA ALA A 264 -13.96 -16.68 4.82
C ALA A 264 -14.74 -16.05 5.98
N LYS A 265 -14.03 -15.44 6.92
CA LYS A 265 -14.62 -14.60 7.96
C LYS A 265 -14.26 -13.12 7.70
N PRO A 266 -15.00 -12.16 8.27
CA PRO A 266 -14.72 -10.74 8.07
C PRO A 266 -13.26 -10.34 8.36
N GLU A 267 -12.66 -10.94 9.40
CA GLU A 267 -11.26 -10.72 9.76
C GLU A 267 -10.31 -11.28 8.71
N ASP A 268 -10.62 -12.43 8.11
CA ASP A 268 -9.82 -13.06 7.06
C ASP A 268 -9.86 -12.22 5.78
N GLU A 269 -11.03 -11.65 5.44
CA GLU A 269 -11.17 -10.70 4.33
C GLU A 269 -10.32 -9.46 4.56
N GLU A 270 -10.42 -8.86 5.74
CA GLU A 270 -9.67 -7.65 6.08
C GLU A 270 -8.16 -7.88 6.01
N MET A 271 -7.67 -8.98 6.59
CA MET A 271 -6.26 -9.36 6.54
C MET A 271 -5.78 -9.62 5.10
N THR A 272 -6.57 -10.32 4.30
CA THR A 272 -6.25 -10.59 2.89
C THR A 272 -6.14 -9.30 2.08
N ILE A 273 -7.12 -8.40 2.22
CA ILE A 273 -7.12 -7.10 1.54
C ILE A 273 -5.94 -6.24 1.97
N MET A 274 -5.53 -6.33 3.22
CA MET A 274 -4.43 -5.54 3.77
C MET A 274 -3.07 -5.91 3.16
N VAL A 275 -2.81 -7.19 2.91
CA VAL A 275 -1.50 -7.64 2.41
C VAL A 275 -1.38 -7.58 0.89
N LEU A 276 -2.48 -7.70 0.15
CA LEU A 276 -2.47 -7.72 -1.33
C LEU A 276 -1.70 -6.56 -1.97
N PRO A 277 -1.83 -5.29 -1.52
CA PRO A 277 -1.10 -4.17 -2.12
C PRO A 277 0.43 -4.24 -1.97
N SER A 278 0.92 -5.05 -1.02
CA SER A 278 2.36 -5.23 -0.78
C SER A 278 2.99 -6.35 -1.63
N MET A 279 2.16 -7.12 -2.32
CA MET A 279 2.59 -8.22 -3.17
C MET A 279 2.64 -7.81 -4.63
N THR A 280 3.53 -8.42 -5.40
CA THR A 280 3.69 -8.17 -6.84
C THR A 280 3.92 -9.47 -7.59
N GLY A 281 3.68 -9.47 -8.89
CA GLY A 281 3.99 -10.58 -9.80
C GLY A 281 3.15 -11.84 -9.53
N ASP A 282 3.67 -12.97 -10.01
CA ASP A 282 2.95 -14.26 -9.99
C ASP A 282 2.53 -14.71 -8.60
N SER A 283 3.31 -14.36 -7.57
CA SER A 283 2.99 -14.70 -6.18
C SER A 283 1.74 -13.97 -5.68
N ALA A 284 1.53 -12.70 -6.07
CA ALA A 284 0.33 -11.94 -5.74
C ALA A 284 -0.91 -12.55 -6.40
N TYR A 285 -0.76 -12.94 -7.66
CA TYR A 285 -1.84 -13.58 -8.42
C TYR A 285 -2.23 -14.93 -7.85
N ALA A 286 -1.24 -15.81 -7.59
CA ALA A 286 -1.47 -17.12 -7.00
C ALA A 286 -2.14 -16.99 -5.62
N PHE A 287 -1.65 -16.09 -4.78
CA PHE A 287 -2.22 -15.82 -3.45
C PHE A 287 -3.67 -15.33 -3.54
N ALA A 288 -3.94 -14.31 -4.38
CA ALA A 288 -5.30 -13.77 -4.53
C ALA A 288 -6.27 -14.83 -5.06
N ARG A 289 -5.85 -15.66 -6.04
CA ARG A 289 -6.67 -16.75 -6.57
C ARG A 289 -6.96 -17.81 -5.52
N LYS A 290 -5.93 -18.26 -4.78
CA LYS A 290 -6.12 -19.22 -3.68
C LYS A 290 -7.12 -18.68 -2.68
N LYS A 291 -6.95 -17.44 -2.21
CA LYS A 291 -7.88 -16.82 -1.25
C LYS A 291 -9.31 -16.73 -1.78
N TYR A 292 -9.49 -16.33 -3.04
CA TYR A 292 -10.81 -16.16 -3.63
C TYR A 292 -11.50 -17.49 -3.96
N TYR A 293 -10.79 -18.42 -4.65
CA TYR A 293 -11.40 -19.63 -5.18
C TYR A 293 -11.36 -20.80 -4.21
N ASP A 294 -10.25 -20.99 -3.49
CA ASP A 294 -10.03 -22.17 -2.65
C ASP A 294 -10.41 -21.92 -1.18
N ASP A 295 -9.95 -20.80 -0.61
CA ASP A 295 -10.20 -20.46 0.79
C ASP A 295 -11.56 -19.74 1.01
N GLY A 296 -12.26 -19.39 -0.04
CA GLY A 296 -13.63 -18.85 0.01
C GLY A 296 -13.73 -17.36 0.36
N VAL A 297 -12.66 -16.58 0.31
CA VAL A 297 -12.66 -15.12 0.55
C VAL A 297 -13.28 -14.39 -0.66
N LYS A 298 -14.61 -14.48 -0.80
CA LYS A 298 -15.38 -14.01 -1.98
C LYS A 298 -15.62 -12.50 -2.00
N THR A 299 -14.61 -11.72 -1.65
CA THR A 299 -14.71 -10.26 -1.67
C THR A 299 -14.48 -9.69 -3.08
N PRO A 300 -15.26 -8.67 -3.51
CA PRO A 300 -15.04 -8.01 -4.80
C PRO A 300 -13.68 -7.31 -4.87
N VAL A 301 -13.09 -6.94 -3.75
CA VAL A 301 -11.75 -6.35 -3.70
C VAL A 301 -10.68 -7.35 -4.16
N VAL A 302 -10.71 -8.58 -3.66
CA VAL A 302 -9.76 -9.63 -4.08
C VAL A 302 -9.94 -9.93 -5.57
N LEU A 303 -11.20 -9.99 -6.05
CA LEU A 303 -11.49 -10.21 -7.46
C LEU A 303 -10.97 -9.06 -8.35
N CYS A 304 -11.06 -7.81 -7.87
CA CYS A 304 -10.45 -6.65 -8.52
C CYS A 304 -8.92 -6.78 -8.63
N PHE A 305 -8.23 -7.26 -7.59
CA PHE A 305 -6.79 -7.53 -7.65
C PHE A 305 -6.44 -8.62 -8.66
N ILE A 306 -7.24 -9.69 -8.73
CA ILE A 306 -7.06 -10.76 -9.73
C ILE A 306 -7.14 -10.16 -11.14
N GLY A 307 -8.21 -9.42 -11.44
CA GLY A 307 -8.41 -8.81 -12.75
C GLY A 307 -7.32 -7.78 -13.10
N GLN A 308 -6.85 -7.00 -12.13
CA GLN A 308 -5.75 -6.06 -12.36
C GLN A 308 -4.45 -6.79 -12.70
N TYR A 309 -4.12 -7.83 -11.95
CA TYR A 309 -2.93 -8.64 -12.24
C TYR A 309 -2.99 -9.27 -13.64
N GLU A 310 -4.12 -9.85 -14.01
CA GLU A 310 -4.35 -10.44 -15.34
C GLU A 310 -4.15 -9.40 -16.45
N TYR A 311 -4.61 -8.17 -16.23
CA TYR A 311 -4.35 -7.07 -17.16
C TYR A 311 -2.85 -6.77 -17.29
N ASP A 312 -2.14 -6.67 -16.17
CA ASP A 312 -0.72 -6.32 -16.13
C ASP A 312 0.18 -7.36 -16.85
N VAL A 313 -0.26 -8.63 -16.88
CA VAL A 313 0.44 -9.72 -17.60
C VAL A 313 -0.11 -10.00 -19.00
N GLY A 314 -1.08 -9.20 -19.48
CA GLY A 314 -1.62 -9.30 -20.84
C GLY A 314 -2.75 -10.30 -21.04
N MET A 315 -3.32 -10.90 -19.98
CA MET A 315 -4.51 -11.76 -20.04
C MET A 315 -5.79 -10.91 -20.10
N VAL A 316 -5.94 -10.13 -21.17
CA VAL A 316 -6.94 -9.04 -21.27
C VAL A 316 -8.37 -9.55 -21.14
N ASP A 317 -8.73 -10.68 -21.77
CA ASP A 317 -10.10 -11.22 -21.73
C ASP A 317 -10.50 -11.64 -20.32
N SER A 318 -9.63 -12.36 -19.61
CA SER A 318 -9.86 -12.75 -18.20
C SER A 318 -9.94 -11.53 -17.28
N ALA A 319 -9.02 -10.58 -17.46
CA ALA A 319 -9.00 -9.33 -16.72
C ALA A 319 -10.33 -8.57 -16.85
N LYS A 320 -10.84 -8.46 -18.08
CA LYS A 320 -12.12 -7.81 -18.37
C LYS A 320 -13.28 -8.47 -17.63
N VAL A 321 -13.35 -9.80 -17.64
CA VAL A 321 -14.40 -10.57 -16.93
C VAL A 321 -14.35 -10.30 -15.42
N HIS A 322 -13.16 -10.42 -14.81
CA HIS A 322 -13.02 -10.25 -13.37
C HIS A 322 -13.23 -8.81 -12.91
N LEU A 323 -12.73 -7.82 -13.67
CA LEU A 323 -12.96 -6.40 -13.35
C LEU A 323 -14.44 -6.02 -13.47
N LEU A 324 -15.15 -6.47 -14.51
CA LEU A 324 -16.59 -6.25 -14.65
C LEU A 324 -17.38 -6.91 -13.51
N ALA A 325 -17.03 -8.13 -13.13
CA ALA A 325 -17.70 -8.85 -12.04
C ALA A 325 -17.46 -8.21 -10.66
N SER A 326 -16.35 -7.49 -10.49
CA SER A 326 -16.00 -6.81 -9.23
C SER A 326 -16.65 -5.42 -9.11
N VAL A 327 -16.69 -4.67 -10.19
CA VAL A 327 -16.93 -3.22 -10.17
C VAL A 327 -18.30 -2.83 -9.64
N ASP A 328 -19.36 -3.57 -9.98
CA ASP A 328 -20.71 -3.27 -9.52
C ASP A 328 -20.93 -3.56 -8.02
N LYS A 329 -20.04 -4.37 -7.43
CA LYS A 329 -20.07 -4.77 -6.02
C LYS A 329 -19.14 -3.94 -5.13
N LEU A 330 -18.33 -3.04 -5.72
CA LEU A 330 -17.39 -2.16 -5.00
C LEU A 330 -18.02 -0.84 -4.54
N GLN A 331 -19.37 -0.76 -4.51
CA GLN A 331 -20.09 0.40 -3.98
C GLN A 331 -19.70 0.64 -2.51
N GLY A 332 -19.36 1.89 -2.18
CA GLY A 332 -18.86 2.24 -0.84
C GLY A 332 -17.35 2.01 -0.62
N GLN A 333 -16.64 1.50 -1.61
CA GLN A 333 -15.19 1.32 -1.57
C GLN A 333 -14.49 2.07 -2.72
N PRO A 334 -14.51 3.42 -2.72
CA PRO A 334 -14.14 4.26 -3.87
C PRO A 334 -12.70 4.00 -4.37
N LYS A 335 -11.77 3.69 -3.48
CA LYS A 335 -10.38 3.39 -3.83
C LYS A 335 -10.26 2.15 -4.73
N TYR A 336 -10.97 1.08 -4.41
CA TYR A 336 -10.92 -0.18 -5.18
C TYR A 336 -11.80 -0.10 -6.42
N ALA A 337 -12.96 0.57 -6.33
CA ALA A 337 -13.79 0.87 -7.49
C ALA A 337 -13.03 1.67 -8.54
N ASN A 338 -12.30 2.70 -8.13
CA ASN A 338 -11.45 3.49 -9.03
C ASN A 338 -10.38 2.62 -9.71
N ARG A 339 -9.73 1.72 -8.98
CA ARG A 339 -8.75 0.79 -9.55
C ARG A 339 -9.36 -0.10 -10.63
N ALA A 340 -10.57 -0.64 -10.40
CA ALA A 340 -11.28 -1.45 -11.39
C ALA A 340 -11.70 -0.61 -12.61
N PHE A 341 -12.18 0.62 -12.40
CA PHE A 341 -12.52 1.54 -13.50
C PHE A 341 -11.31 1.83 -14.37
N LEU A 342 -10.14 2.13 -13.78
CA LEU A 342 -8.91 2.41 -14.54
C LEU A 342 -8.50 1.21 -15.42
N GLY A 343 -8.57 -0.01 -14.89
CA GLY A 343 -8.32 -1.23 -15.67
C GLY A 343 -9.28 -1.36 -16.85
N LEU A 344 -10.58 -1.16 -16.61
CA LEU A 344 -11.61 -1.23 -17.66
C LEU A 344 -11.46 -0.12 -18.70
N VAL A 345 -11.11 1.10 -18.30
CA VAL A 345 -10.82 2.20 -19.23
C VAL A 345 -9.70 1.81 -20.20
N ASN A 346 -8.61 1.27 -19.69
CA ASN A 346 -7.48 0.86 -20.52
C ASN A 346 -7.83 -0.28 -21.48
N ILE A 347 -8.57 -1.28 -20.99
CA ILE A 347 -9.03 -2.41 -21.82
C ILE A 347 -9.93 -1.92 -22.95
N PHE A 348 -11.00 -1.17 -22.63
CA PHE A 348 -11.93 -0.69 -23.63
C PHE A 348 -11.31 0.32 -24.61
N ALA A 349 -10.38 1.16 -24.14
CA ALA A 349 -9.65 2.06 -25.03
C ALA A 349 -8.74 1.29 -26.02
N SER A 350 -8.08 0.22 -25.57
CA SER A 350 -7.27 -0.64 -26.46
C SER A 350 -8.10 -1.40 -27.48
N GLU A 351 -9.33 -1.78 -27.13
CA GLU A 351 -10.32 -2.38 -28.03
C GLU A 351 -11.01 -1.34 -28.95
N GLN A 352 -10.65 -0.06 -28.85
CA GLN A 352 -11.33 1.06 -29.54
C GLN A 352 -12.83 1.19 -29.19
N ASN A 353 -13.26 0.56 -28.10
CA ASN A 353 -14.63 0.73 -27.58
C ASN A 353 -14.71 1.98 -26.70
N TYR A 354 -14.62 3.12 -27.34
CA TYR A 354 -14.56 4.40 -26.64
C TYR A 354 -15.83 4.75 -25.85
N ALA A 355 -16.98 4.18 -26.20
CA ALA A 355 -18.23 4.39 -25.46
C ALA A 355 -18.12 3.84 -24.03
N GLU A 356 -17.70 2.60 -23.88
CA GLU A 356 -17.49 2.00 -22.56
C GLU A 356 -16.28 2.61 -21.85
N ALA A 357 -15.19 2.92 -22.57
CA ALA A 357 -14.04 3.60 -21.99
C ALA A 357 -14.42 4.94 -21.35
N ILE A 358 -15.23 5.76 -22.01
CA ILE A 358 -15.74 7.03 -21.48
C ILE A 358 -16.59 6.79 -20.24
N LYS A 359 -17.54 5.86 -20.29
CA LYS A 359 -18.42 5.52 -19.16
C LYS A 359 -17.63 5.21 -17.89
N TYR A 360 -16.58 4.39 -17.98
CA TYR A 360 -15.75 4.05 -16.83
C TYR A 360 -14.79 5.18 -16.44
N ALA A 361 -14.31 5.98 -17.39
CA ALA A 361 -13.50 7.17 -17.10
C ALA A 361 -14.31 8.24 -16.35
N GLU A 362 -15.57 8.49 -16.73
CA GLU A 362 -16.49 9.39 -16.02
C GLU A 362 -16.77 8.90 -14.59
N LYS A 363 -17.00 7.58 -14.39
CA LYS A 363 -17.15 6.97 -13.07
C LYS A 363 -15.88 7.12 -12.23
N SER A 364 -14.69 6.89 -12.83
CA SER A 364 -13.41 7.05 -12.18
C SER A 364 -13.19 8.50 -11.71
N ASP A 365 -13.45 9.48 -12.56
CA ASP A 365 -13.32 10.90 -12.22
C ASP A 365 -14.26 11.32 -11.07
N SER A 366 -15.49 10.79 -11.08
CA SER A 366 -16.47 11.04 -10.02
C SER A 366 -16.02 10.50 -8.66
N VAL A 367 -15.51 9.25 -8.58
CA VAL A 367 -15.12 8.64 -7.30
C VAL A 367 -13.76 9.11 -6.80
N SER A 368 -12.91 9.66 -7.67
CA SER A 368 -11.58 10.19 -7.34
C SER A 368 -11.56 11.70 -7.08
N ASN A 369 -12.72 12.35 -7.01
CA ASN A 369 -12.85 13.81 -6.84
C ASN A 369 -12.02 14.62 -7.87
N GLY A 370 -11.93 14.11 -9.10
CA GLY A 370 -11.20 14.75 -10.19
C GLY A 370 -9.72 14.38 -10.33
N ASP A 371 -9.19 13.46 -9.51
CA ASP A 371 -7.79 13.02 -9.65
C ASP A 371 -7.51 12.32 -10.99
N THR A 372 -8.54 11.72 -11.61
CA THR A 372 -8.44 11.04 -12.90
C THR A 372 -8.92 11.90 -14.08
N ARG A 373 -9.16 13.18 -13.87
CA ARG A 373 -9.64 14.13 -14.90
C ARG A 373 -8.77 14.20 -16.14
N MET A 374 -7.45 14.03 -15.95
CA MET A 374 -6.49 13.96 -17.06
C MET A 374 -6.73 12.71 -17.93
N LEU A 375 -7.02 11.55 -17.30
CA LEU A 375 -7.39 10.34 -18.02
C LEU A 375 -8.71 10.53 -18.79
N LEU A 376 -9.73 11.10 -18.14
CA LEU A 376 -11.02 11.39 -18.78
C LEU A 376 -10.85 12.28 -20.02
N ALA A 377 -10.07 13.35 -19.90
CA ALA A 377 -9.77 14.23 -21.03
C ALA A 377 -9.04 13.49 -22.17
N SER A 378 -8.09 12.61 -21.83
CA SER A 378 -7.38 11.77 -22.80
C SER A 378 -8.34 10.81 -23.54
N VAL A 379 -9.26 10.16 -22.82
CA VAL A 379 -10.24 9.23 -23.39
C VAL A 379 -11.23 9.97 -24.29
N TYR A 380 -11.69 11.17 -23.91
CA TYR A 380 -12.50 11.99 -24.79
C TYR A 380 -11.76 12.36 -26.07
N ALA A 381 -10.49 12.75 -25.99
CA ALA A 381 -9.67 13.06 -27.16
C ALA A 381 -9.51 11.85 -28.09
N LEU A 382 -9.21 10.66 -27.54
CA LEU A 382 -9.11 9.40 -28.30
C LEU A 382 -10.43 9.04 -28.99
N ALA A 383 -11.56 9.37 -28.37
CA ALA A 383 -12.90 9.17 -28.93
C ALA A 383 -13.32 10.23 -29.96
N GLY A 384 -12.46 11.19 -30.27
CA GLY A 384 -12.81 12.34 -31.15
C GLY A 384 -13.81 13.33 -30.55
N LYS A 385 -14.07 13.26 -29.22
CA LYS A 385 -14.97 14.20 -28.51
C LYS A 385 -14.19 15.42 -28.01
N PHE A 386 -13.62 16.16 -28.93
CA PHE A 386 -12.74 17.31 -28.65
C PHE A 386 -13.47 18.45 -27.94
N ASP A 387 -14.75 18.62 -28.18
CA ASP A 387 -15.64 19.57 -27.49
C ASP A 387 -15.67 19.34 -25.97
N LYS A 388 -15.56 18.10 -25.53
CA LYS A 388 -15.48 17.72 -24.11
C LYS A 388 -14.05 17.69 -23.59
N ALA A 389 -13.07 17.27 -24.42
CA ALA A 389 -11.67 17.15 -24.03
C ALA A 389 -11.03 18.52 -23.74
N PHE A 390 -11.19 19.49 -24.64
CA PHE A 390 -10.48 20.77 -24.53
C PHE A 390 -10.80 21.59 -23.29
N PRO A 391 -12.06 21.75 -22.85
CA PRO A 391 -12.35 22.47 -21.61
C PRO A 391 -11.67 21.86 -20.37
N LEU A 392 -11.58 20.53 -20.32
CA LEU A 392 -10.89 19.83 -19.23
C LEU A 392 -9.39 20.07 -19.30
N LEU A 393 -8.80 19.98 -20.51
CA LEU A 393 -7.36 20.19 -20.72
C LEU A 393 -6.96 21.65 -20.46
N ASP A 394 -7.78 22.64 -20.86
CA ASP A 394 -7.56 24.04 -20.53
C ASP A 394 -7.55 24.29 -19.02
N SER A 395 -8.52 23.70 -18.31
CA SER A 395 -8.60 23.79 -16.85
C SER A 395 -7.38 23.15 -16.17
N LEU A 396 -7.01 21.94 -16.59
CA LEU A 396 -5.84 21.21 -16.06
C LEU A 396 -4.53 21.95 -16.36
N LYS A 397 -4.37 22.47 -17.59
CA LYS A 397 -3.18 23.25 -17.96
C LYS A 397 -3.04 24.48 -17.05
N LYS A 398 -4.12 25.27 -16.92
CA LYS A 398 -4.12 26.46 -16.06
C LYS A 398 -3.84 26.12 -14.60
N PHE A 399 -4.40 25.03 -14.10
CA PHE A 399 -4.18 24.58 -12.72
C PHE A 399 -2.70 24.23 -12.46
N TRP A 400 -2.12 23.36 -13.28
CA TRP A 400 -0.74 22.91 -13.07
C TRP A 400 0.31 23.96 -13.42
N GLU A 401 0.05 24.84 -14.39
CA GLU A 401 0.89 25.97 -14.74
C GLU A 401 1.04 26.97 -13.57
N ASN A 402 -0.05 27.18 -12.83
CA ASN A 402 -0.10 28.13 -11.71
C ASN A 402 -0.02 27.44 -10.34
N TRP A 403 0.31 26.16 -10.31
CA TRP A 403 0.33 25.38 -9.07
C TRP A 403 1.28 25.97 -8.04
N LYS A 404 0.81 26.10 -6.80
CA LYS A 404 1.59 26.55 -5.65
C LYS A 404 1.30 25.64 -4.45
N PRO A 405 2.32 25.33 -3.62
CA PRO A 405 2.10 24.58 -2.40
C PRO A 405 1.21 25.36 -1.43
N LEU A 406 0.43 24.63 -0.64
CA LEU A 406 -0.40 25.24 0.40
C LEU A 406 0.49 25.89 1.48
N PRO A 407 0.17 27.12 1.93
CA PRO A 407 0.93 27.79 2.99
C PRO A 407 0.94 26.97 4.29
N GLY A 408 2.11 26.80 4.90
CA GLY A 408 2.26 26.20 6.24
C GLY A 408 2.37 24.67 6.31
N VAL A 409 2.36 23.96 5.17
CA VAL A 409 2.31 22.47 5.16
C VAL A 409 3.66 21.80 4.93
N VAL A 410 4.77 22.54 4.65
CA VAL A 410 5.91 21.94 3.96
C VAL A 410 7.25 22.25 4.63
N ASP A 411 8.00 21.20 5.01
CA ASP A 411 9.45 21.31 5.18
C ASP A 411 10.14 21.44 3.82
N SER A 412 11.41 21.87 3.82
CA SER A 412 12.16 22.16 2.59
C SER A 412 12.32 20.94 1.66
N THR A 413 12.40 19.74 2.20
CA THR A 413 12.61 18.49 1.44
C THR A 413 11.35 18.08 0.68
N ASN A 414 10.19 18.11 1.38
CA ASN A 414 8.90 17.82 0.77
C ASN A 414 8.51 18.84 -0.29
N LEU A 415 8.91 20.11 -0.13
CA LEU A 415 8.63 21.17 -1.09
C LEU A 415 9.26 20.90 -2.47
N VAL A 416 10.51 20.43 -2.51
CA VAL A 416 11.20 20.10 -3.77
C VAL A 416 10.48 18.96 -4.47
N GLN A 417 10.12 17.90 -3.74
CA GLN A 417 9.38 16.76 -4.30
C GLN A 417 8.04 17.20 -4.88
N MET A 418 7.25 17.98 -4.13
CA MET A 418 5.94 18.46 -4.58
C MET A 418 6.03 19.35 -5.84
N LYS A 419 7.06 20.20 -5.93
CA LYS A 419 7.31 21.00 -7.14
C LYS A 419 7.65 20.13 -8.35
N ASN A 420 8.46 19.11 -8.15
CA ASN A 420 8.81 18.17 -9.23
C ASN A 420 7.58 17.38 -9.69
N GLU A 421 6.75 16.91 -8.77
CA GLU A 421 5.48 16.23 -9.10
C GLU A 421 4.52 17.13 -9.87
N ALA A 422 4.36 18.38 -9.44
CA ALA A 422 3.54 19.37 -10.16
C ALA A 422 4.08 19.66 -11.56
N GLN A 423 5.41 19.77 -11.73
CA GLN A 423 6.04 19.93 -13.04
C GLN A 423 5.78 18.71 -13.93
N ILE A 424 5.91 17.49 -13.41
CA ILE A 424 5.61 16.26 -14.17
C ILE A 424 4.15 16.26 -14.62
N LYS A 425 3.22 16.61 -13.75
CA LYS A 425 1.78 16.71 -14.09
C LYS A 425 1.52 17.76 -15.16
N TYR A 426 2.17 18.92 -15.08
CA TYR A 426 2.07 19.94 -16.10
C TYR A 426 2.54 19.44 -17.47
N LEU A 427 3.70 18.77 -17.52
CA LEU A 427 4.25 18.18 -18.75
C LEU A 427 3.32 17.11 -19.33
N GLN A 428 2.73 16.26 -18.49
CA GLN A 428 1.74 15.27 -18.93
C GLN A 428 0.51 15.93 -19.57
N VAL A 429 0.02 17.03 -19.01
CA VAL A 429 -1.10 17.79 -19.59
C VAL A 429 -0.70 18.35 -20.95
N LEU A 430 0.49 18.94 -21.09
CA LEU A 430 0.97 19.47 -22.37
C LEU A 430 1.05 18.39 -23.46
N ASP A 431 1.58 17.20 -23.10
CA ASP A 431 1.64 16.06 -24.04
C ASP A 431 0.24 15.61 -24.48
N ILE A 432 -0.70 15.42 -23.56
CA ILE A 432 -2.07 14.99 -23.87
C ILE A 432 -2.77 16.05 -24.71
N TYR A 433 -2.63 17.32 -24.34
CA TYR A 433 -3.30 18.41 -25.04
C TYR A 433 -2.76 18.60 -26.44
N SER A 434 -1.43 18.59 -26.64
CA SER A 434 -0.84 18.70 -27.96
C SER A 434 -1.29 17.55 -28.88
N ARG A 435 -1.34 16.32 -28.36
CA ARG A 435 -1.86 15.17 -29.12
C ARG A 435 -3.35 15.29 -29.46
N ALA A 436 -4.16 15.81 -28.56
CA ALA A 436 -5.57 16.06 -28.82
C ALA A 436 -5.78 17.12 -29.94
N LEU A 437 -4.99 18.21 -29.91
CA LEU A 437 -5.02 19.24 -30.95
C LEU A 437 -4.56 18.67 -32.30
N ILE A 438 -3.49 17.89 -32.33
CA ILE A 438 -3.01 17.20 -33.53
C ILE A 438 -4.07 16.22 -34.05
N GLY A 439 -4.75 15.49 -33.15
CA GLY A 439 -5.82 14.56 -33.50
C GLY A 439 -6.99 15.25 -34.19
N GLU A 440 -7.51 16.35 -33.60
CA GLU A 440 -8.58 17.13 -34.24
C GLU A 440 -8.13 17.73 -35.58
N ALA A 441 -6.90 18.24 -35.66
CA ALA A 441 -6.36 18.76 -36.91
C ALA A 441 -6.35 17.68 -38.01
N LEU A 442 -5.91 16.46 -37.68
CA LEU A 442 -5.93 15.34 -38.64
C LEU A 442 -7.35 14.98 -39.10
N ASP A 443 -8.34 14.98 -38.19
CA ASP A 443 -9.74 14.68 -38.55
C ASP A 443 -10.33 15.78 -39.44
N LEU A 444 -10.03 17.04 -39.16
CA LEU A 444 -10.44 18.17 -40.00
C LEU A 444 -9.78 18.15 -41.38
N GLU A 445 -8.50 17.73 -41.49
CA GLU A 445 -7.77 17.61 -42.75
C GLU A 445 -8.27 16.45 -43.62
N LYS A 446 -8.75 15.36 -43.00
CA LYS A 446 -9.35 14.22 -43.74
C LYS A 446 -10.72 14.55 -44.33
N ASP A 447 -11.41 15.61 -43.84
CA ASP A 447 -12.70 16.02 -44.38
C ASP A 447 -12.52 16.65 -45.76
N LEU A 448 -12.79 15.88 -46.81
CA LEU A 448 -12.71 16.32 -48.20
C LEU A 448 -13.64 17.48 -48.54
N LYS A 449 -14.61 17.78 -47.68
CA LYS A 449 -15.56 18.90 -47.80
C LYS A 449 -15.21 20.06 -46.84
N ALA A 450 -14.06 20.03 -46.20
CA ALA A 450 -13.66 21.05 -45.24
C ALA A 450 -13.65 22.43 -45.90
N ASP A 451 -14.43 23.33 -45.33
CA ASP A 451 -14.48 24.74 -45.69
C ASP A 451 -13.24 25.49 -45.19
N SER A 452 -13.16 26.79 -45.48
CA SER A 452 -12.03 27.63 -45.03
C SER A 452 -11.94 27.72 -43.51
N ALA A 453 -13.04 27.66 -42.77
CA ALA A 453 -13.08 27.74 -41.31
C ALA A 453 -12.47 26.47 -40.69
N LYS A 454 -12.85 25.28 -41.19
CA LYS A 454 -12.26 24.01 -40.74
C LYS A 454 -10.75 23.92 -41.02
N LYS A 455 -10.31 24.39 -42.20
CA LYS A 455 -8.88 24.47 -42.54
C LYS A 455 -8.13 25.43 -41.65
N ALA A 456 -8.67 26.59 -41.34
CA ALA A 456 -8.09 27.54 -40.42
C ALA A 456 -8.01 26.97 -39.00
N ARG A 457 -9.06 26.26 -38.55
CA ARG A 457 -9.06 25.58 -37.23
C ARG A 457 -8.00 24.46 -37.16
N ALA A 458 -7.83 23.68 -38.22
CA ALA A 458 -6.78 22.66 -38.27
C ALA A 458 -5.38 23.28 -38.15
N LEU A 459 -5.13 24.40 -38.87
CA LEU A 459 -3.87 25.11 -38.77
C LEU A 459 -3.64 25.73 -37.39
N ASP A 460 -4.66 26.37 -36.80
CA ASP A 460 -4.61 26.89 -35.42
C ASP A 460 -4.26 25.80 -34.42
N ASN A 461 -4.93 24.66 -34.49
CA ASN A 461 -4.64 23.53 -33.61
C ASN A 461 -3.20 23.03 -33.73
N ARG A 462 -2.65 22.98 -34.94
CA ARG A 462 -1.25 22.59 -35.15
C ARG A 462 -0.27 23.61 -34.58
N THR A 463 -0.54 24.90 -34.72
CA THR A 463 0.29 25.97 -34.15
C THR A 463 0.22 25.95 -32.61
N ARG A 464 -0.97 25.77 -32.05
CA ARG A 464 -1.14 25.62 -30.59
C ARG A 464 -0.43 24.38 -30.06
N ALA A 465 -0.53 23.25 -30.76
CA ALA A 465 0.19 22.02 -30.40
C ALA A 465 1.71 22.23 -30.43
N GLU A 466 2.24 22.92 -31.46
CA GLU A 466 3.65 23.26 -31.54
C GLU A 466 4.11 24.06 -30.32
N SER A 467 3.43 25.14 -29.98
CA SER A 467 3.75 25.97 -28.81
C SER A 467 3.77 25.18 -27.50
N MET A 468 2.83 24.22 -27.34
CA MET A 468 2.83 23.35 -26.17
C MET A 468 4.01 22.37 -26.14
N LEU A 469 4.36 21.80 -27.30
CA LEU A 469 5.51 20.92 -27.45
C LEU A 469 6.84 21.67 -27.22
N GLU A 470 6.96 22.90 -27.68
CA GLU A 470 8.11 23.78 -27.40
C GLU A 470 8.22 24.06 -25.88
N THR A 471 7.11 24.39 -25.23
CA THR A 471 7.07 24.59 -23.78
C THR A 471 7.50 23.33 -23.04
N PHE A 472 7.10 22.16 -23.54
CA PHE A 472 7.53 20.86 -23.00
C PHE A 472 9.05 20.72 -23.12
N PHE A 473 9.62 20.93 -24.32
CA PHE A 473 11.04 20.76 -24.57
C PHE A 473 11.93 21.74 -23.80
N ALA A 474 11.44 22.93 -23.51
CA ALA A 474 12.15 23.88 -22.64
C ALA A 474 12.33 23.36 -21.21
N LYS A 475 11.52 22.39 -20.80
CA LYS A 475 11.56 21.76 -19.46
C LYS A 475 12.20 20.38 -19.49
N ASP A 476 11.91 19.59 -20.52
CA ASP A 476 12.43 18.24 -20.69
C ASP A 476 12.54 17.87 -22.18
N SER A 477 13.76 17.77 -22.67
CA SER A 477 14.06 17.43 -24.06
C SER A 477 14.28 15.94 -24.31
N SER A 478 14.21 15.09 -23.29
CA SER A 478 14.54 13.65 -23.37
C SER A 478 13.39 12.79 -23.91
N TYR A 479 12.14 13.26 -23.83
CA TYR A 479 10.96 12.45 -24.17
C TYR A 479 10.84 12.18 -25.67
N SER A 480 11.12 10.93 -26.08
CA SER A 480 11.07 10.46 -27.47
C SER A 480 9.69 10.62 -28.12
N ARG A 481 8.62 10.25 -27.42
CA ARG A 481 7.24 10.36 -27.92
C ARG A 481 6.83 11.81 -28.25
N VAL A 482 7.18 12.75 -27.37
CA VAL A 482 6.88 14.17 -27.56
C VAL A 482 7.67 14.72 -28.73
N ARG A 483 8.93 14.30 -28.89
CA ARG A 483 9.78 14.67 -30.03
C ARG A 483 9.23 14.12 -31.36
N LEU A 484 8.70 12.89 -31.36
CA LEU A 484 8.02 12.32 -32.53
C LEU A 484 6.78 13.13 -32.91
N SER A 485 5.94 13.49 -31.92
CA SER A 485 4.76 14.34 -32.14
C SER A 485 5.14 15.69 -32.73
N MET A 486 6.23 16.30 -32.27
CA MET A 486 6.75 17.55 -32.81
C MET A 486 7.22 17.40 -34.27
N ALA A 487 8.01 16.37 -34.55
CA ALA A 487 8.49 16.07 -35.89
C ALA A 487 7.35 15.93 -36.91
N MET A 488 6.35 15.11 -36.56
CA MET A 488 5.17 14.89 -37.40
C MET A 488 4.31 16.14 -37.56
N ASN A 489 4.17 16.96 -36.50
CA ASN A 489 3.42 18.20 -36.57
C ASN A 489 4.12 19.25 -37.47
N LEU A 490 5.42 19.41 -37.35
CA LEU A 490 6.23 20.30 -38.20
C LEU A 490 6.19 19.88 -39.69
N GLU A 491 6.22 18.58 -39.95
CA GLU A 491 6.06 18.06 -41.32
C GLU A 491 4.72 18.50 -41.94
N ARG A 492 3.60 18.37 -41.18
CA ARG A 492 2.29 18.81 -41.62
C ARG A 492 2.18 20.33 -41.79
N LEU A 493 2.93 21.11 -41.00
CA LEU A 493 3.12 22.55 -41.15
C LEU A 493 4.06 22.91 -42.33
N LYS A 494 4.57 21.91 -43.08
CA LYS A 494 5.53 22.05 -44.18
C LYS A 494 6.90 22.64 -43.77
N ARG A 495 7.22 22.58 -42.49
CA ARG A 495 8.54 22.95 -41.91
C ARG A 495 9.47 21.77 -41.90
N TYR A 496 9.76 21.23 -43.09
CA TYR A 496 10.42 19.95 -43.29
C TYR A 496 11.81 19.85 -42.68
N ASP A 497 12.64 20.86 -42.82
CA ASP A 497 14.01 20.82 -42.32
C ASP A 497 14.08 20.80 -40.78
N GLU A 498 13.10 21.41 -40.13
CA GLU A 498 12.97 21.36 -38.69
C GLU A 498 12.42 20.00 -38.23
N SER A 499 11.42 19.48 -38.93
CA SER A 499 10.90 18.13 -38.73
C SER A 499 12.01 17.09 -38.83
N PHE A 500 12.83 17.16 -39.87
CA PHE A 500 13.90 16.20 -40.13
C PHE A 500 14.98 16.23 -39.06
N ARG A 501 15.31 17.38 -38.50
CA ARG A 501 16.23 17.49 -37.36
C ARG A 501 15.70 16.74 -36.14
N HIS A 502 14.39 16.79 -35.88
CA HIS A 502 13.78 16.01 -34.78
C HIS A 502 13.83 14.51 -35.02
N PHE A 503 13.59 14.04 -36.26
CA PHE A 503 13.74 12.62 -36.62
C PHE A 503 15.17 12.13 -36.44
N GLU A 504 16.16 12.90 -36.86
CA GLU A 504 17.57 12.54 -36.72
C GLU A 504 18.01 12.41 -35.25
N VAL A 505 17.49 13.27 -34.38
CA VAL A 505 17.73 13.16 -32.94
C VAL A 505 17.07 11.89 -32.38
N LEU A 506 15.78 11.62 -32.74
CA LEU A 506 15.05 10.42 -32.29
C LEU A 506 15.80 9.15 -32.63
N LEU A 507 16.31 9.02 -33.84
CA LEU A 507 17.01 7.82 -34.32
C LEU A 507 18.36 7.58 -33.59
N LYS A 508 18.86 8.53 -32.83
CA LYS A 508 20.07 8.41 -31.99
C LYS A 508 19.77 8.01 -30.55
N LEU A 509 18.50 8.06 -30.10
CA LEU A 509 18.13 7.72 -28.72
C LEU A 509 18.23 6.22 -28.49
N PRO A 510 18.91 5.76 -27.40
CA PRO A 510 19.12 4.33 -27.14
C PRO A 510 17.84 3.61 -26.68
N GLU A 511 16.87 4.34 -26.11
CA GLU A 511 15.66 3.80 -25.50
C GLU A 511 14.56 3.46 -26.52
N PHE A 512 14.78 3.74 -27.81
CA PHE A 512 13.81 3.51 -28.87
C PHE A 512 13.68 2.01 -29.13
N SER A 513 12.50 1.44 -28.91
CA SER A 513 12.26 0.05 -29.22
C SER A 513 12.48 -0.26 -30.71
N PRO A 514 12.85 -1.50 -31.10
CA PRO A 514 13.04 -1.86 -32.52
C PRO A 514 11.82 -1.51 -33.38
N ARG A 515 10.61 -1.72 -32.88
CA ARG A 515 9.35 -1.42 -33.58
C ARG A 515 9.12 0.08 -33.76
N GLU A 516 9.34 0.87 -32.71
CA GLU A 516 9.23 2.33 -32.79
C GLU A 516 10.30 2.92 -33.71
N ARG A 517 11.52 2.37 -33.65
CA ARG A 517 12.62 2.75 -34.55
C ARG A 517 12.27 2.44 -36.00
N ALA A 518 11.77 1.24 -36.31
CA ALA A 518 11.36 0.85 -37.66
C ALA A 518 10.25 1.77 -38.20
N SER A 519 9.22 2.04 -37.42
CA SER A 519 8.14 2.93 -37.76
C SER A 519 8.63 4.37 -38.05
N THR A 520 9.53 4.90 -37.21
CA THR A 520 10.11 6.23 -37.37
C THR A 520 11.01 6.33 -38.59
N LEU A 521 11.84 5.31 -38.84
CA LEU A 521 12.69 5.20 -40.04
C LEU A 521 11.86 5.20 -41.32
N ASN A 522 10.78 4.40 -41.35
CA ASN A 522 9.89 4.38 -42.50
C ASN A 522 9.17 5.71 -42.72
N TYR A 523 8.63 6.33 -41.65
CA TYR A 523 7.95 7.61 -41.79
C TYR A 523 8.88 8.70 -42.31
N TYR A 524 10.06 8.87 -41.71
CA TYR A 524 11.04 9.82 -42.14
C TYR A 524 11.55 9.54 -43.56
N GLY A 525 11.85 8.27 -43.86
CA GLY A 525 12.29 7.84 -45.18
C GLY A 525 11.23 8.12 -46.25
N TYR A 526 9.97 7.79 -45.97
CA TYR A 526 8.86 8.10 -46.89
C TYR A 526 8.67 9.60 -47.10
N SER A 527 8.79 10.44 -46.07
CA SER A 527 8.66 11.89 -46.20
C SER A 527 9.74 12.46 -47.12
N LEU A 528 11.00 11.99 -47.04
CA LEU A 528 12.08 12.37 -47.95
C LEU A 528 11.81 11.95 -49.40
N ILE A 529 11.31 10.71 -49.59
CA ILE A 529 10.98 10.17 -50.91
C ILE A 529 9.83 10.93 -51.54
N GLU A 530 8.80 11.23 -50.79
CA GLU A 530 7.59 11.91 -51.30
C GLU A 530 7.87 13.36 -51.66
N LEU A 531 8.65 14.08 -50.85
CA LEU A 531 9.07 15.45 -51.13
C LEU A 531 9.93 15.56 -52.39
N ASN A 532 10.75 14.55 -52.68
CA ASN A 532 11.58 14.44 -53.87
C ASN A 532 12.33 15.74 -54.23
N ARG A 533 12.90 16.41 -53.23
CA ARG A 533 13.61 17.71 -53.44
C ARG A 533 14.92 17.52 -54.18
N THR A 534 15.68 16.49 -53.83
CA THR A 534 16.95 16.14 -54.49
C THR A 534 17.09 14.61 -54.61
N PRO A 535 17.82 14.10 -55.62
CA PRO A 535 18.10 12.67 -55.70
C PRO A 535 18.82 12.08 -54.46
N ALA A 536 19.66 12.91 -53.82
CA ALA A 536 20.39 12.51 -52.62
C ALA A 536 19.42 12.30 -51.41
N GLU A 537 18.40 13.13 -51.28
CA GLU A 537 17.38 12.97 -50.26
C GLU A 537 16.51 11.74 -50.51
N VAL A 538 16.14 11.48 -51.76
CA VAL A 538 15.40 10.26 -52.15
C VAL A 538 16.21 9.01 -51.82
N GLU A 539 17.51 9.00 -52.16
CA GLU A 539 18.40 7.87 -51.84
C GLU A 539 18.56 7.69 -50.32
N LYS A 540 18.69 8.80 -49.56
CA LYS A 540 18.69 8.75 -48.08
C LYS A 540 17.39 8.15 -47.55
N GLY A 541 16.23 8.61 -48.06
CA GLY A 541 14.92 8.11 -47.68
C GLY A 541 14.76 6.62 -47.96
N TYR A 542 15.19 6.20 -49.15
CA TYR A 542 15.19 4.78 -49.56
C TYR A 542 16.02 3.92 -48.60
N LYS A 543 17.22 4.35 -48.21
CA LYS A 543 18.07 3.64 -47.21
C LYS A 543 17.39 3.49 -45.85
N LEU A 544 16.77 4.57 -45.37
CA LEU A 544 16.01 4.53 -44.09
C LEU A 544 14.87 3.53 -44.13
N VAL A 545 14.13 3.43 -45.24
CA VAL A 545 13.06 2.44 -45.42
C VAL A 545 13.63 1.02 -45.46
N LEU A 546 14.80 0.77 -46.07
CA LEU A 546 15.46 -0.52 -46.03
C LEU A 546 15.88 -0.91 -44.60
N GLU A 547 16.37 0.02 -43.81
CA GLU A 547 16.66 -0.20 -42.38
C GLU A 547 15.37 -0.57 -41.60
N ALA A 548 14.26 0.13 -41.85
CA ALA A 548 12.97 -0.19 -41.23
C ALA A 548 12.54 -1.63 -41.55
N LEU A 549 12.62 -2.05 -42.80
CA LEU A 549 12.32 -3.43 -43.24
C LEU A 549 13.25 -4.48 -42.61
N ALA A 550 14.52 -4.13 -42.36
CA ALA A 550 15.47 -5.02 -41.70
C ALA A 550 15.15 -5.25 -40.22
N LEU A 551 14.61 -4.24 -39.53
CA LEU A 551 14.22 -4.31 -38.13
C LEU A 551 12.90 -5.06 -37.89
N GLU A 552 11.95 -4.96 -38.81
CA GLU A 552 10.61 -5.55 -38.69
C GLU A 552 10.22 -6.38 -39.90
N LYS A 553 10.93 -7.51 -40.10
CA LYS A 553 10.81 -8.37 -41.31
C LYS A 553 9.43 -9.01 -41.49
N ASP A 554 8.77 -9.36 -40.38
CA ASP A 554 7.53 -10.15 -40.38
C ASP A 554 6.38 -9.46 -39.58
N GLY A 555 6.52 -8.14 -39.36
CA GLY A 555 5.53 -7.36 -38.62
C GLY A 555 4.31 -6.95 -39.46
N ASP A 556 3.26 -6.51 -38.77
CA ASP A 556 2.00 -6.03 -39.38
C ASP A 556 2.22 -4.82 -40.30
N SER A 557 3.29 -4.08 -40.12
CA SER A 557 3.64 -2.87 -40.90
C SER A 557 4.44 -3.18 -42.17
N LYS A 558 4.81 -4.43 -42.41
CA LYS A 558 5.66 -4.86 -43.55
C LYS A 558 5.15 -4.37 -44.91
N ASP A 559 3.84 -4.50 -45.14
CA ASP A 559 3.23 -4.12 -46.42
C ASP A 559 3.37 -2.60 -46.67
N ALA A 560 3.19 -1.75 -45.63
CA ALA A 560 3.40 -0.33 -45.72
C ALA A 560 4.87 0.07 -45.95
N TYR A 561 5.84 -0.68 -45.38
CA TYR A 561 7.25 -0.44 -45.60
C TYR A 561 7.68 -0.89 -47.00
N LEU A 562 7.08 -1.96 -47.53
CA LEU A 562 7.30 -2.40 -48.92
C LEU A 562 6.75 -1.39 -49.91
N ASP A 563 5.61 -0.77 -49.62
CA ASP A 563 5.05 0.32 -50.44
C ASP A 563 5.99 1.53 -50.47
N SER A 564 6.46 1.96 -49.30
CA SER A 564 7.46 3.05 -49.19
C SER A 564 8.75 2.71 -49.95
N LYS A 565 9.23 1.46 -49.89
CA LYS A 565 10.38 0.98 -50.67
C LYS A 565 10.15 1.09 -52.16
N ALA A 566 8.99 0.61 -52.62
CA ALA A 566 8.61 0.64 -54.02
C ALA A 566 8.53 2.09 -54.53
N TRP A 567 7.96 2.98 -53.73
CA TRP A 567 7.91 4.41 -54.08
C TRP A 567 9.27 5.05 -54.16
N GLY A 568 10.19 4.71 -53.25
CA GLY A 568 11.60 5.17 -53.33
C GLY A 568 12.28 4.68 -54.60
N LEU A 569 12.14 3.42 -54.96
CA LEU A 569 12.66 2.85 -56.22
C LEU A 569 12.08 3.54 -57.47
N TYR A 570 10.75 3.82 -57.45
CA TYR A 570 10.10 4.56 -58.53
C TYR A 570 10.68 5.97 -58.69
N ARG A 571 10.85 6.71 -57.58
CA ARG A 571 11.46 8.07 -57.60
C ARG A 571 12.91 8.07 -58.07
N LEU A 572 13.63 6.95 -57.85
CA LEU A 572 15.01 6.74 -58.36
C LEU A 572 15.07 6.26 -59.80
N GLY A 573 13.92 6.08 -60.50
CA GLY A 573 13.86 5.59 -61.86
C GLY A 573 14.03 4.09 -62.02
N ARG A 574 14.04 3.30 -60.94
CA ARG A 574 14.22 1.84 -60.88
C ARG A 574 12.86 1.13 -60.95
N TYR A 575 12.14 1.29 -62.08
CA TYR A 575 10.73 0.92 -62.20
C TYR A 575 10.45 -0.58 -62.09
N ASP A 576 11.34 -1.42 -62.66
CA ASP A 576 11.17 -2.90 -62.58
C ASP A 576 11.29 -3.38 -61.13
N GLU A 577 12.28 -2.88 -60.41
CA GLU A 577 12.47 -3.22 -58.99
C GLU A 577 11.34 -2.68 -58.11
N ALA A 578 10.82 -1.48 -58.42
CA ALA A 578 9.66 -0.90 -57.77
C ALA A 578 8.43 -1.82 -57.93
N TYR A 579 8.19 -2.33 -59.14
CA TYR A 579 7.09 -3.22 -59.42
C TYR A 579 7.24 -4.58 -58.71
N GLN A 580 8.45 -5.12 -58.68
CA GLN A 580 8.73 -6.34 -57.92
C GLN A 580 8.43 -6.16 -56.43
N ALA A 581 8.82 -5.03 -55.85
CA ALA A 581 8.51 -4.71 -54.44
C ALA A 581 7.00 -4.61 -54.17
N MET A 582 6.23 -3.98 -55.09
CA MET A 582 4.77 -3.91 -54.98
C MET A 582 4.08 -5.28 -55.08
N GLN A 583 4.65 -6.23 -55.78
CA GLN A 583 4.10 -7.59 -55.91
C GLN A 583 4.25 -8.42 -54.62
N LEU A 584 5.13 -8.04 -53.72
CA LEU A 584 5.27 -8.70 -52.41
C LEU A 584 4.21 -8.27 -51.41
N ILE A 585 3.42 -7.24 -51.71
CA ILE A 585 2.41 -6.65 -50.82
C ILE A 585 1.09 -7.43 -50.94
N ASP A 586 0.47 -7.76 -49.82
CA ASP A 586 -0.91 -8.27 -49.81
C ASP A 586 -1.92 -7.16 -50.21
N SER A 587 -2.24 -7.10 -51.50
CA SER A 587 -3.15 -6.10 -52.05
C SER A 587 -4.57 -6.13 -51.43
N LYS A 588 -4.95 -7.20 -50.74
CA LYS A 588 -6.24 -7.28 -50.03
C LYS A 588 -6.19 -6.45 -48.75
N LYS A 589 -5.08 -6.51 -48.02
CA LYS A 589 -4.84 -5.67 -46.82
C LYS A 589 -4.78 -4.18 -47.19
N MET A 590 -4.14 -3.83 -48.32
CA MET A 590 -3.99 -2.46 -48.77
C MET A 590 -5.15 -1.97 -49.67
N SER A 591 -6.22 -2.77 -49.80
CA SER A 591 -7.34 -2.48 -50.74
C SER A 591 -8.06 -1.15 -50.48
N ARG A 592 -8.00 -0.60 -49.29
CA ARG A 592 -8.63 0.66 -48.86
C ARG A 592 -7.67 1.83 -48.78
N ASP A 593 -6.41 1.63 -49.17
CA ASP A 593 -5.37 2.66 -49.16
C ASP A 593 -5.26 3.34 -50.52
N ASP A 594 -5.57 4.61 -50.61
CA ASP A 594 -5.50 5.39 -51.85
C ASP A 594 -4.04 5.66 -52.27
N VAL A 595 -3.11 5.83 -51.34
CA VAL A 595 -1.68 6.02 -51.60
C VAL A 595 -1.10 4.78 -52.25
N PHE A 596 -1.41 3.59 -51.72
CA PHE A 596 -0.99 2.31 -52.35
C PHE A 596 -1.44 2.22 -53.81
N TRP A 597 -2.71 2.53 -54.11
CA TRP A 597 -3.22 2.47 -55.48
C TRP A 597 -2.61 3.54 -56.38
N GLU A 598 -2.25 4.72 -55.84
CA GLU A 598 -1.50 5.74 -56.57
C GLU A 598 -0.12 5.23 -56.97
N HIS A 599 0.65 4.68 -56.00
CA HIS A 599 1.99 4.16 -56.23
C HIS A 599 1.97 3.01 -57.26
N MET A 600 1.07 2.04 -57.06
CA MET A 600 0.92 0.91 -57.99
C MET A 600 0.60 1.40 -59.42
N ALA A 601 -0.37 2.32 -59.56
CA ALA A 601 -0.75 2.86 -60.87
C ALA A 601 0.39 3.61 -61.56
N SER A 602 1.12 4.42 -60.81
CA SER A 602 2.24 5.25 -61.32
C SER A 602 3.42 4.37 -61.78
N ILE A 603 3.75 3.33 -61.00
CA ILE A 603 4.79 2.36 -61.35
C ILE A 603 4.39 1.56 -62.61
N GLN A 604 3.15 1.07 -62.69
CA GLN A 604 2.62 0.37 -63.86
C GLN A 604 2.60 1.28 -65.13
N GLU A 605 2.27 2.57 -64.96
CA GLU A 605 2.27 3.51 -66.06
C GLU A 605 3.72 3.74 -66.56
N ALA A 606 4.71 3.87 -65.68
CA ALA A 606 6.12 4.03 -66.05
C ALA A 606 6.69 2.83 -66.81
N LEU A 607 6.24 1.64 -66.46
CA LEU A 607 6.57 0.36 -67.14
C LEU A 607 5.81 0.12 -68.45
N GLY A 608 4.88 1.00 -68.82
CA GLY A 608 4.05 0.84 -69.99
C GLY A 608 2.95 -0.22 -69.86
N LEU A 609 2.66 -0.70 -68.65
CA LEU A 609 1.61 -1.71 -68.34
C LEU A 609 0.22 -1.04 -68.34
N LYS A 610 -0.21 -0.50 -69.53
CA LYS A 610 -1.41 0.39 -69.65
C LYS A 610 -2.72 -0.24 -69.12
N LYS A 611 -2.91 -1.53 -69.28
CA LYS A 611 -4.13 -2.24 -68.79
C LYS A 611 -4.17 -2.27 -67.27
N ASP A 612 -3.05 -2.61 -66.66
CA ASP A 612 -2.93 -2.74 -65.19
C ASP A 612 -2.95 -1.39 -64.51
N ALA A 613 -2.23 -0.41 -65.04
CA ALA A 613 -2.28 0.98 -64.59
C ALA A 613 -3.72 1.53 -64.58
N ARG A 614 -4.49 1.27 -65.65
CA ARG A 614 -5.91 1.68 -65.72
C ARG A 614 -6.76 1.00 -64.65
N LYS A 615 -6.49 -0.26 -64.30
CA LYS A 615 -7.18 -0.98 -63.20
C LYS A 615 -6.86 -0.35 -61.86
N SER A 616 -5.60 -0.07 -61.59
CA SER A 616 -5.15 0.57 -60.35
C SER A 616 -5.70 1.99 -60.20
N TYR A 617 -5.68 2.81 -61.26
CA TYR A 617 -6.35 4.14 -61.24
C TYR A 617 -7.86 4.06 -61.04
N LYS A 618 -8.54 3.01 -61.50
CA LYS A 618 -9.98 2.79 -61.21
C LYS A 618 -10.20 2.50 -59.71
N ASN A 619 -9.31 1.77 -59.07
CA ASN A 619 -9.40 1.51 -57.64
C ASN A 619 -9.13 2.78 -56.86
N LEU A 620 -8.09 3.53 -57.19
CA LEU A 620 -7.80 4.85 -56.62
C LEU A 620 -9.03 5.79 -56.77
N ARG A 621 -9.66 5.81 -57.96
CA ARG A 621 -10.85 6.67 -58.19
C ARG A 621 -12.06 6.27 -57.35
N LYS A 622 -12.20 5.00 -56.99
CA LYS A 622 -13.30 4.58 -56.08
C LYS A 622 -13.06 5.08 -54.66
N LEU A 623 -11.82 5.14 -54.23
CA LEU A 623 -11.46 5.64 -52.89
C LEU A 623 -11.40 7.16 -52.85
N ASN A 624 -10.75 7.78 -53.85
CA ASN A 624 -10.55 9.23 -53.92
C ASN A 624 -10.80 9.74 -55.36
N PRO A 625 -12.06 10.05 -55.69
CA PRO A 625 -12.42 10.50 -57.04
C PRO A 625 -11.78 11.84 -57.46
N LYS A 626 -11.38 12.67 -56.49
CA LYS A 626 -10.74 13.98 -56.71
C LYS A 626 -9.24 13.93 -56.66
N HIS A 627 -8.63 12.75 -56.52
CA HIS A 627 -7.19 12.59 -56.46
C HIS A 627 -6.52 13.18 -57.73
N PRO A 628 -5.43 14.01 -57.58
CA PRO A 628 -4.80 14.65 -58.73
C PRO A 628 -4.38 13.65 -59.82
N ALA A 629 -3.82 12.51 -59.47
CA ALA A 629 -3.40 11.46 -60.39
C ALA A 629 -4.60 10.87 -61.18
N VAL A 630 -5.77 10.70 -60.53
CA VAL A 630 -7.03 10.27 -61.16
C VAL A 630 -7.52 11.29 -62.16
N LEU A 631 -7.54 12.56 -61.78
CA LEU A 631 -7.95 13.64 -62.66
C LEU A 631 -7.04 13.80 -63.85
N LYS A 632 -5.70 13.65 -63.65
CA LYS A 632 -4.69 13.67 -64.72
C LYS A 632 -4.88 12.49 -65.70
N PHE A 633 -5.09 11.28 -65.18
CA PHE A 633 -5.20 10.04 -66.02
C PHE A 633 -6.50 9.98 -66.82
N PHE A 634 -7.65 10.26 -66.16
CA PHE A 634 -8.95 10.16 -66.80
C PHE A 634 -9.41 11.46 -67.46
N GLY A 635 -8.85 12.62 -67.05
CA GLY A 635 -9.17 13.95 -67.64
C GLY A 635 -8.51 14.21 -68.99
N LYS A 636 -7.51 13.45 -69.40
CA LYS A 636 -6.86 13.56 -70.70
C LYS A 636 -7.68 13.06 -71.92
N LYS A 637 -8.98 12.73 -71.69
CA LYS A 637 -9.91 12.39 -72.76
C LYS A 637 -10.94 13.50 -72.90
N LYS A 638 -10.58 14.59 -73.55
CA LYS A 638 -11.40 15.44 -74.38
C LYS A 638 -10.70 15.63 -75.71
#